data_a0cf9ce5770c404c1b62b122ddc1122e
#
_entry.id   a0cf9ce5770c404c1b62b122ddc1122e
#
_cell.length_a   1.000
_cell.length_b   1.000
_cell.length_c   1.000
_cell.angle_alpha   90.00
_cell.angle_beta   90.00
_cell.angle_gamma   90.00
#
_symmetry.space_group_name_H-M   'P 1'
#
loop_
_entity.id
_entity.type
_entity.pdbx_description
1 polymer ?
#
loop_
_entity_poly.entity_id
_entity_poly.type
_entity_poly.pdbx_seq_one_letter_code
_entity_poly.pdbx_strand_id
1 'polypeptide(L)'
;MEFKILKGEELGFEYLQKIMEIDKEVYSTLCMEGTLEQMEKRYRKNKETFVVLENAESGETVGYINFFPVNEKTFYDIMFGNEQIRDDDIEPEEMADYAPGCHIYIISVAIREKYRGGASGASKALSDAWIAYLNELANKYGLVEREKHIDESFGKVAEVKMDISGTAVSDSGQRFLRNHFFVQRRTIKKNEKVCICEKKCLEKLLNNELSFKTYRDDIYLFLPFTIIENNEEAVNSLFDSSEKSIYENEQTKKQVSDVPHFLMERLKHCIKYECEDSVAEEIETIYLDAFDFLHTNDMYEGDVVGEEQIHCLFTAHRKTHLYVLTMIFSDSKFHTTQIEDQFSYNYLKIKNPDGDGDYVNIKNYLEKKYGLISCGKGKILVCLSNKPENSEEFRHIMCAEVFNGLKQEYSLSCNGETTKNWCDTDCTHYNSYSIFLSNLVIAFIPDKFDYDAKKRIEQMTTYAFIAILTIFQNTSITRINKKIANALSYEGRISNKDVLEVYKEFGKTARFWEIHTYRYAGAQLEAEYIIKAFGNAELMMECKQQQEFLEKIVSLQTSKSIKRSSFFLNFMAVIIAVQQLKEPIVNIIGNFYHWINEERGFPELKQTNPDKAYHLIIIGGFVLFFLIRVILRDKHNRIKKKILHIK
;
A
#
# COMPACT_ATOMS: atom_id res chain seq x y z
N MET A 1 -39.08 1.36 -3.78
CA MET A 1 -39.72 0.40 -4.75
C MET A 1 -40.10 -0.82 -3.93
N GLU A 2 -41.34 -1.28 -4.05
CA GLU A 2 -41.84 -2.43 -3.31
C GLU A 2 -41.79 -3.68 -4.19
N PHE A 3 -41.35 -4.81 -3.62
CA PHE A 3 -41.17 -6.07 -4.33
C PHE A 3 -42.05 -7.16 -3.73
N LYS A 4 -42.66 -7.96 -4.62
CA LYS A 4 -43.31 -9.20 -4.27
C LYS A 4 -42.34 -10.35 -4.43
N ILE A 5 -42.26 -11.24 -3.44
CA ILE A 5 -41.42 -12.42 -3.40
C ILE A 5 -42.29 -13.62 -3.73
N LEU A 6 -41.82 -14.44 -4.67
CA LEU A 6 -42.45 -15.71 -5.06
C LEU A 6 -41.45 -16.83 -4.88
N LYS A 7 -41.85 -17.95 -4.28
CA LYS A 7 -40.98 -19.06 -3.94
C LYS A 7 -41.72 -20.41 -3.96
N GLY A 8 -40.97 -21.47 -4.22
CA GLY A 8 -41.48 -22.82 -4.16
C GLY A 8 -42.72 -23.06 -5.00
N GLU A 9 -43.79 -23.58 -4.41
CA GLU A 9 -45.03 -23.92 -5.09
C GLU A 9 -45.89 -22.71 -5.51
N GLU A 10 -45.54 -21.50 -5.02
CA GLU A 10 -46.21 -20.25 -5.44
C GLU A 10 -45.84 -19.87 -6.88
N LEU A 11 -44.78 -20.46 -7.42
CA LEU A 11 -44.33 -20.23 -8.80
C LEU A 11 -45.11 -21.16 -9.75
N GLY A 12 -45.86 -20.57 -10.70
CA GLY A 12 -46.38 -21.32 -11.83
C GLY A 12 -45.33 -21.54 -12.93
N PHE A 13 -45.61 -22.44 -13.86
CA PHE A 13 -44.70 -22.68 -15.00
C PHE A 13 -44.51 -21.43 -15.88
N GLU A 14 -45.41 -20.49 -15.86
CA GLU A 14 -45.29 -19.20 -16.55
C GLU A 14 -44.12 -18.37 -16.07
N TYR A 15 -43.70 -18.53 -14.83
CA TYR A 15 -42.51 -17.84 -14.28
C TYR A 15 -41.22 -18.39 -14.85
N LEU A 16 -41.15 -19.68 -15.21
CA LEU A 16 -39.96 -20.25 -15.83
C LEU A 16 -39.64 -19.57 -17.17
N GLN A 17 -40.71 -19.22 -17.93
CA GLN A 17 -40.54 -18.48 -19.18
C GLN A 17 -40.01 -17.06 -18.92
N LYS A 18 -40.51 -16.36 -17.90
CA LYS A 18 -40.02 -15.04 -17.49
C LYS A 18 -38.60 -15.08 -16.98
N ILE A 19 -38.19 -16.15 -16.29
CA ILE A 19 -36.83 -16.39 -15.86
C ILE A 19 -35.89 -16.55 -17.07
N MET A 20 -36.31 -17.33 -18.08
CA MET A 20 -35.55 -17.48 -19.32
C MET A 20 -35.35 -16.16 -20.09
N GLU A 21 -36.30 -15.23 -19.99
CA GLU A 21 -36.12 -13.88 -20.54
C GLU A 21 -35.03 -13.10 -19.83
N ILE A 22 -34.92 -13.25 -18.49
CA ILE A 22 -33.84 -12.65 -17.68
C ILE A 22 -32.53 -13.29 -18.02
N ASP A 23 -32.47 -14.62 -18.18
CA ASP A 23 -31.23 -15.33 -18.55
C ASP A 23 -30.71 -14.84 -19.90
N LYS A 24 -31.56 -14.70 -20.90
CA LYS A 24 -31.20 -14.16 -22.20
C LYS A 24 -30.65 -12.73 -22.10
N GLU A 25 -31.22 -11.89 -21.25
CA GLU A 25 -30.76 -10.53 -20.99
C GLU A 25 -29.37 -10.52 -20.32
N VAL A 26 -29.15 -11.40 -19.35
CA VAL A 26 -27.99 -11.36 -18.44
C VAL A 26 -26.82 -12.21 -18.92
N TYR A 27 -27.10 -13.39 -19.49
CA TYR A 27 -26.09 -14.40 -19.83
C TYR A 27 -25.85 -14.59 -21.34
N SER A 28 -26.59 -13.90 -22.22
CA SER A 28 -26.45 -14.04 -23.68
C SER A 28 -25.02 -13.82 -24.18
N THR A 29 -24.28 -12.89 -23.57
CA THR A 29 -22.87 -12.61 -23.91
C THR A 29 -21.92 -13.67 -23.38
N LEU A 30 -22.33 -14.48 -22.40
CA LEU A 30 -21.50 -15.52 -21.77
C LEU A 30 -21.74 -16.91 -22.39
N CYS A 31 -22.67 -17.06 -23.34
CA CYS A 31 -23.07 -18.35 -23.93
C CYS A 31 -23.43 -19.40 -22.86
N MET A 32 -24.12 -19.00 -21.81
CA MET A 32 -24.47 -19.83 -20.63
C MET A 32 -25.96 -19.95 -20.41
N GLU A 33 -26.76 -19.79 -21.46
CA GLU A 33 -28.20 -19.89 -21.36
C GLU A 33 -28.61 -21.36 -21.20
N GLY A 34 -29.34 -21.68 -20.13
CA GLY A 34 -30.02 -22.96 -20.00
C GLY A 34 -31.22 -23.08 -20.94
N THR A 35 -31.77 -24.27 -21.10
CA THR A 35 -32.98 -24.49 -21.88
C THR A 35 -34.22 -24.49 -20.98
N LEU A 36 -35.34 -23.96 -21.52
CA LEU A 36 -36.62 -23.97 -20.80
C LEU A 36 -37.04 -25.41 -20.48
N GLU A 37 -36.82 -26.33 -21.43
CA GLU A 37 -37.19 -27.76 -21.24
C GLU A 37 -36.46 -28.37 -20.05
N GLN A 38 -35.16 -28.10 -19.89
CA GLN A 38 -34.36 -28.58 -18.78
C GLN A 38 -34.80 -27.97 -17.46
N MET A 39 -35.04 -26.67 -17.45
CA MET A 39 -35.55 -25.97 -16.28
C MET A 39 -36.90 -26.50 -15.84
N GLU A 40 -37.80 -26.80 -16.78
CA GLU A 40 -39.09 -27.41 -16.49
C GLU A 40 -38.97 -28.82 -15.92
N LYS A 41 -38.07 -29.65 -16.48
CA LYS A 41 -37.80 -31.00 -15.95
C LYS A 41 -37.32 -30.97 -14.51
N ARG A 42 -36.36 -30.10 -14.21
CA ARG A 42 -35.84 -29.91 -12.84
C ARG A 42 -36.92 -29.38 -11.90
N TYR A 43 -37.67 -28.39 -12.32
CA TYR A 43 -38.77 -27.82 -11.53
C TYR A 43 -39.90 -28.82 -11.26
N ARG A 44 -40.20 -29.73 -12.21
CA ARG A 44 -41.16 -30.84 -11.98
C ARG A 44 -40.68 -31.83 -10.93
N LYS A 45 -39.36 -32.09 -10.89
CA LYS A 45 -38.78 -32.96 -9.88
C LYS A 45 -38.78 -32.31 -8.50
N ASN A 46 -38.40 -31.05 -8.41
CA ASN A 46 -38.39 -30.30 -7.16
C ASN A 46 -38.84 -28.85 -7.43
N LYS A 47 -39.95 -28.46 -6.84
CA LYS A 47 -40.49 -27.10 -6.98
C LYS A 47 -39.76 -26.07 -6.09
N GLU A 48 -39.03 -26.53 -5.08
CA GLU A 48 -38.39 -25.67 -4.09
C GLU A 48 -36.97 -25.26 -4.54
N THR A 49 -36.88 -24.79 -5.78
CA THR A 49 -35.57 -24.49 -6.42
C THR A 49 -35.42 -23.01 -6.81
N PHE A 50 -36.46 -22.20 -6.62
CA PHE A 50 -36.43 -20.79 -7.03
C PHE A 50 -36.90 -19.85 -5.94
N VAL A 51 -36.28 -18.68 -5.93
CA VAL A 51 -36.80 -17.43 -5.37
C VAL A 51 -36.86 -16.42 -6.48
N VAL A 52 -38.03 -15.80 -6.70
CA VAL A 52 -38.26 -14.82 -7.76
C VAL A 52 -38.74 -13.51 -7.14
N LEU A 53 -38.17 -12.42 -7.64
CA LEU A 53 -38.53 -11.06 -7.25
C LEU A 53 -39.35 -10.41 -8.36
N GLU A 54 -40.52 -9.93 -8.04
CA GLU A 54 -41.44 -9.21 -8.94
C GLU A 54 -41.65 -7.78 -8.42
N ASN A 55 -41.67 -6.81 -9.30
CA ASN A 55 -42.06 -5.44 -8.93
C ASN A 55 -43.53 -5.42 -8.61
N ALA A 56 -43.92 -5.02 -7.39
CA ALA A 56 -45.30 -5.05 -6.91
C ALA A 56 -46.25 -4.14 -7.70
N GLU A 57 -45.72 -3.06 -8.28
CA GLU A 57 -46.56 -2.10 -9.04
C GLU A 57 -46.74 -2.52 -10.50
N SER A 58 -45.68 -3.00 -11.16
CA SER A 58 -45.72 -3.32 -12.59
C SER A 58 -46.00 -4.79 -12.91
N GLY A 59 -45.84 -5.71 -11.94
CA GLY A 59 -45.93 -7.15 -12.16
C GLY A 59 -44.77 -7.71 -12.98
N GLU A 60 -43.73 -6.92 -13.20
CA GLU A 60 -42.55 -7.34 -13.95
C GLU A 60 -41.62 -8.15 -13.09
N THR A 61 -41.14 -9.29 -13.62
CA THR A 61 -40.09 -10.09 -12.96
C THR A 61 -38.77 -9.37 -13.01
N VAL A 62 -38.21 -9.04 -11.84
CA VAL A 62 -37.00 -8.22 -11.64
C VAL A 62 -35.73 -9.05 -11.61
N GLY A 63 -35.79 -10.22 -10.96
CA GLY A 63 -34.65 -11.10 -10.80
C GLY A 63 -35.05 -12.40 -10.10
N TYR A 64 -34.06 -13.33 -10.03
CA TYR A 64 -34.29 -14.63 -9.41
C TYR A 64 -32.97 -15.23 -8.90
N ILE A 65 -33.12 -16.21 -8.01
CA ILE A 65 -32.05 -17.16 -7.61
C ILE A 65 -32.57 -18.56 -7.85
N ASN A 66 -31.78 -19.39 -8.55
CA ASN A 66 -32.02 -20.82 -8.75
C ASN A 66 -31.01 -21.63 -7.97
N PHE A 67 -31.48 -22.52 -7.11
CA PHE A 67 -30.63 -23.36 -6.26
C PHE A 67 -31.35 -24.67 -5.91
N PHE A 68 -30.63 -25.76 -5.77
CA PHE A 68 -31.20 -27.04 -5.41
C PHE A 68 -30.12 -27.98 -4.89
N PRO A 69 -30.48 -29.03 -4.11
CA PRO A 69 -29.52 -30.04 -3.71
C PRO A 69 -29.11 -30.91 -4.90
N VAL A 70 -27.83 -31.21 -4.99
CA VAL A 70 -27.24 -32.13 -5.98
C VAL A 70 -26.74 -33.38 -5.31
N ASN A 71 -26.63 -34.50 -6.08
CA ASN A 71 -26.09 -35.72 -5.56
C ASN A 71 -24.57 -35.60 -5.25
N GLU A 72 -24.03 -36.50 -4.47
CA GLU A 72 -22.64 -36.46 -4.01
C GLU A 72 -21.64 -36.46 -5.17
N LYS A 73 -21.89 -37.23 -6.23
CA LYS A 73 -21.02 -37.26 -7.41
C LYS A 73 -20.97 -35.89 -8.09
N THR A 74 -22.12 -35.30 -8.37
CA THR A 74 -22.21 -33.97 -9.01
C THR A 74 -21.56 -32.91 -8.14
N PHE A 75 -21.73 -32.96 -6.81
CA PHE A 75 -21.03 -32.06 -5.89
C PHE A 75 -19.50 -32.20 -6.00
N TYR A 76 -18.96 -33.42 -6.01
CA TYR A 76 -17.53 -33.63 -6.19
C TYR A 76 -17.04 -33.14 -7.56
N ASP A 77 -17.82 -33.35 -8.62
CA ASP A 77 -17.48 -32.86 -9.96
C ASP A 77 -17.46 -31.32 -10.01
N ILE A 78 -18.41 -30.65 -9.33
CA ILE A 78 -18.41 -29.19 -9.15
C ILE A 78 -17.17 -28.72 -8.39
N MET A 79 -16.86 -29.34 -7.26
CA MET A 79 -15.81 -28.87 -6.35
C MET A 79 -14.40 -29.19 -6.84
N PHE A 80 -14.21 -30.31 -7.54
CA PHE A 80 -12.88 -30.86 -7.85
C PHE A 80 -12.70 -31.26 -9.33
N GLY A 81 -13.75 -31.28 -10.13
CA GLY A 81 -13.69 -31.63 -11.55
C GLY A 81 -12.87 -30.63 -12.37
N ASN A 82 -12.37 -31.06 -13.53
CA ASN A 82 -11.55 -30.21 -14.39
C ASN A 82 -12.36 -29.27 -15.30
N GLU A 83 -13.65 -29.53 -15.43
CA GLU A 83 -14.55 -28.78 -16.30
C GLU A 83 -15.59 -28.02 -15.46
N GLN A 84 -16.13 -26.96 -16.04
CA GLN A 84 -17.24 -26.24 -15.46
C GLN A 84 -18.51 -27.04 -15.70
N ILE A 85 -19.29 -27.29 -14.65
CA ILE A 85 -20.67 -27.79 -14.76
C ILE A 85 -21.57 -26.61 -15.03
N ARG A 86 -22.23 -26.64 -16.20
CA ARG A 86 -23.19 -25.63 -16.66
C ARG A 86 -24.60 -26.00 -16.26
N ASP A 87 -25.51 -25.06 -16.46
CA ASP A 87 -26.93 -25.27 -16.20
C ASP A 87 -27.47 -26.48 -16.99
N ASP A 88 -27.08 -26.64 -18.24
CA ASP A 88 -27.50 -27.74 -19.11
C ASP A 88 -26.86 -29.10 -18.77
N ASP A 89 -25.80 -29.13 -18.01
CA ASP A 89 -25.09 -30.34 -17.64
C ASP A 89 -25.74 -31.07 -16.44
N ILE A 90 -26.69 -30.41 -15.72
CA ILE A 90 -27.35 -30.99 -14.56
C ILE A 90 -28.75 -31.52 -14.94
N GLU A 91 -28.81 -32.81 -15.15
CA GLU A 91 -30.07 -33.51 -15.40
C GLU A 91 -30.89 -33.73 -14.09
N PRO A 92 -32.22 -33.94 -14.15
CA PRO A 92 -33.03 -34.21 -12.97
C PRO A 92 -32.50 -35.37 -12.09
N GLU A 93 -31.85 -36.38 -12.67
CA GLU A 93 -31.28 -37.53 -11.97
C GLU A 93 -30.07 -37.14 -11.09
N GLU A 94 -29.42 -36.00 -11.40
CA GLU A 94 -28.30 -35.50 -10.64
C GLU A 94 -28.74 -34.61 -9.46
N MET A 95 -29.99 -34.20 -9.44
CA MET A 95 -30.58 -33.52 -8.29
C MET A 95 -30.84 -34.53 -7.16
N ALA A 96 -30.58 -34.11 -5.94
CA ALA A 96 -30.92 -34.85 -4.71
C ALA A 96 -32.17 -34.25 -4.03
N ASP A 97 -32.65 -34.94 -2.99
CA ASP A 97 -33.67 -34.40 -2.11
C ASP A 97 -33.05 -33.56 -0.99
N TYR A 98 -33.79 -32.63 -0.43
CA TYR A 98 -33.40 -31.92 0.78
C TYR A 98 -33.39 -32.89 1.96
N ALA A 99 -32.22 -33.19 2.50
CA ALA A 99 -32.02 -34.09 3.64
C ALA A 99 -30.78 -33.67 4.42
N PRO A 100 -30.65 -34.00 5.70
CA PRO A 100 -29.42 -33.76 6.45
C PRO A 100 -28.19 -34.35 5.74
N GLY A 101 -27.18 -33.52 5.51
CA GLY A 101 -26.00 -33.91 4.74
C GLY A 101 -26.09 -33.57 3.25
N CYS A 102 -27.17 -32.96 2.77
CA CYS A 102 -27.30 -32.56 1.36
C CYS A 102 -26.32 -31.45 0.97
N HIS A 103 -25.99 -31.42 -0.32
CA HIS A 103 -25.13 -30.42 -0.95
C HIS A 103 -25.99 -29.53 -1.86
N ILE A 104 -26.25 -28.30 -1.45
CA ILE A 104 -27.01 -27.31 -2.23
C ILE A 104 -26.06 -26.60 -3.19
N TYR A 105 -26.47 -26.51 -4.45
CA TYR A 105 -25.75 -25.78 -5.47
C TYR A 105 -26.57 -24.58 -5.97
N ILE A 106 -25.98 -23.38 -5.94
CA ILE A 106 -26.54 -22.18 -6.55
C ILE A 106 -26.09 -22.19 -8.01
N ILE A 107 -27.06 -22.42 -8.91
CA ILE A 107 -26.78 -22.56 -10.32
C ILE A 107 -26.81 -21.22 -11.04
N SER A 108 -27.76 -20.34 -10.67
CA SER A 108 -27.86 -19.01 -11.26
C SER A 108 -28.43 -17.96 -10.31
N VAL A 109 -27.94 -16.73 -10.46
CA VAL A 109 -28.47 -15.53 -9.79
C VAL A 109 -28.48 -14.41 -10.81
N ALA A 110 -29.65 -13.89 -11.13
CA ALA A 110 -29.76 -12.83 -12.10
C ALA A 110 -30.73 -11.73 -11.68
N ILE A 111 -30.39 -10.50 -12.04
CA ILE A 111 -31.24 -9.31 -11.90
C ILE A 111 -31.18 -8.54 -13.20
N ARG A 112 -32.33 -8.12 -13.73
CA ARG A 112 -32.39 -7.29 -14.95
C ARG A 112 -31.55 -6.04 -14.82
N GLU A 113 -30.91 -5.64 -15.90
CA GLU A 113 -29.93 -4.55 -15.91
C GLU A 113 -30.48 -3.25 -15.33
N LYS A 114 -31.72 -2.87 -15.69
CA LYS A 114 -32.37 -1.64 -15.19
C LYS A 114 -32.62 -1.61 -13.68
N TYR A 115 -32.60 -2.76 -13.00
CA TYR A 115 -32.74 -2.88 -11.55
C TYR A 115 -31.45 -3.16 -10.84
N ARG A 116 -30.33 -3.22 -11.56
CA ARG A 116 -28.98 -3.30 -10.95
C ARG A 116 -28.60 -1.96 -10.35
N GLY A 117 -27.90 -2.00 -9.24
CA GLY A 117 -27.44 -0.82 -8.52
C GLY A 117 -28.19 -0.58 -7.22
N GLY A 118 -27.52 0.11 -6.28
CA GLY A 118 -28.01 0.29 -4.90
C GLY A 118 -29.31 1.07 -4.77
N ALA A 119 -29.62 1.93 -5.74
CA ALA A 119 -30.83 2.77 -5.70
C ALA A 119 -32.14 1.98 -5.83
N SER A 120 -32.13 0.84 -6.52
CA SER A 120 -33.34 0.00 -6.70
C SER A 120 -33.66 -0.84 -5.46
N GLY A 121 -32.67 -1.24 -4.67
CA GLY A 121 -32.80 -2.17 -3.56
C GLY A 121 -33.07 -3.63 -3.95
N ALA A 122 -33.19 -3.94 -5.27
CA ALA A 122 -33.54 -5.27 -5.76
C ALA A 122 -32.55 -6.37 -5.35
N SER A 123 -31.25 -6.09 -5.40
CA SER A 123 -30.23 -7.06 -5.01
C SER A 123 -30.35 -7.45 -3.54
N LYS A 124 -30.58 -6.48 -2.66
CA LYS A 124 -30.80 -6.73 -1.24
C LYS A 124 -32.08 -7.52 -1.00
N ALA A 125 -33.19 -7.09 -1.62
CA ALA A 125 -34.48 -7.77 -1.46
C ALA A 125 -34.42 -9.24 -1.91
N LEU A 126 -33.75 -9.52 -3.02
CA LEU A 126 -33.55 -10.89 -3.53
C LEU A 126 -32.72 -11.75 -2.58
N SER A 127 -31.65 -11.17 -2.05
CA SER A 127 -30.79 -11.85 -1.08
C SER A 127 -31.51 -12.15 0.24
N ASP A 128 -32.20 -11.17 0.81
CA ASP A 128 -32.94 -11.33 2.06
C ASP A 128 -34.05 -12.41 1.88
N ALA A 129 -34.75 -12.40 0.73
CA ALA A 129 -35.76 -13.39 0.37
C ALA A 129 -35.16 -14.80 0.26
N TRP A 130 -33.99 -14.95 -0.37
CA TRP A 130 -33.33 -16.24 -0.51
C TRP A 130 -32.90 -16.78 0.85
N ILE A 131 -32.30 -15.98 1.71
CA ILE A 131 -31.87 -16.38 3.06
C ILE A 131 -33.07 -16.81 3.90
N ALA A 132 -34.18 -16.03 3.85
CA ALA A 132 -35.40 -16.36 4.54
C ALA A 132 -35.95 -17.71 4.07
N TYR A 133 -36.01 -17.93 2.74
CA TYR A 133 -36.50 -19.18 2.17
C TYR A 133 -35.58 -20.38 2.48
N LEU A 134 -34.24 -20.17 2.45
CA LEU A 134 -33.29 -21.19 2.84
C LEU A 134 -33.50 -21.59 4.31
N ASN A 135 -33.79 -20.64 5.19
CA ASN A 135 -34.15 -20.92 6.59
C ASN A 135 -35.45 -21.76 6.72
N GLU A 136 -36.47 -21.46 5.93
CA GLU A 136 -37.68 -22.23 5.90
C GLU A 136 -37.43 -23.69 5.45
N LEU A 137 -36.68 -23.88 4.37
CA LEU A 137 -36.26 -25.19 3.89
C LEU A 137 -35.42 -25.95 4.90
N ALA A 138 -34.46 -25.27 5.54
CA ALA A 138 -33.60 -25.85 6.55
C ALA A 138 -34.38 -26.35 7.76
N ASN A 139 -35.44 -25.64 8.19
CA ASN A 139 -36.32 -26.09 9.24
C ASN A 139 -37.25 -27.24 8.77
N LYS A 140 -37.83 -27.11 7.57
CA LYS A 140 -38.75 -28.09 7.00
C LYS A 140 -38.09 -29.47 6.85
N TYR A 141 -36.84 -29.50 6.42
CA TYR A 141 -36.11 -30.72 6.09
C TYR A 141 -35.06 -31.14 7.12
N GLY A 142 -35.02 -30.47 8.28
CA GLY A 142 -34.09 -30.79 9.34
C GLY A 142 -32.61 -30.61 8.99
N LEU A 143 -32.31 -29.63 8.08
CA LEU A 143 -30.95 -29.30 7.63
C LEU A 143 -30.17 -28.52 8.67
N VAL A 144 -30.81 -28.10 9.77
CA VAL A 144 -30.20 -27.38 10.90
C VAL A 144 -30.70 -27.97 12.21
N GLU A 145 -29.85 -27.94 13.22
CA GLU A 145 -30.26 -28.08 14.61
C GLU A 145 -30.35 -26.70 15.25
N ARG A 146 -31.41 -26.47 16.06
CA ARG A 146 -31.61 -25.22 16.76
C ARG A 146 -31.62 -25.41 18.27
N GLU A 147 -31.14 -24.40 18.98
CA GLU A 147 -31.29 -24.35 20.44
C GLU A 147 -32.78 -24.33 20.79
N LYS A 148 -33.17 -25.11 21.81
CA LYS A 148 -34.57 -25.12 22.27
C LYS A 148 -34.87 -23.81 22.98
N HIS A 149 -35.72 -22.97 22.40
CA HIS A 149 -36.30 -21.80 23.04
C HIS A 149 -37.69 -22.10 23.57
N ILE A 150 -38.06 -21.44 24.66
CA ILE A 150 -39.34 -21.63 25.35
C ILE A 150 -40.47 -20.86 24.64
N ASP A 151 -40.14 -19.88 23.78
CA ASP A 151 -41.08 -19.10 22.99
C ASP A 151 -41.17 -19.58 21.54
N GLU A 152 -42.35 -19.42 20.90
CA GLU A 152 -42.68 -19.92 19.55
C GLU A 152 -41.81 -19.38 18.37
N SER A 153 -40.81 -18.57 18.62
CA SER A 153 -39.84 -18.16 17.60
C SER A 153 -38.79 -19.25 17.39
N PHE A 154 -38.41 -19.52 16.14
CA PHE A 154 -37.34 -20.47 15.81
C PHE A 154 -36.08 -20.11 16.61
N GLY A 155 -35.62 -21.03 17.46
CA GLY A 155 -34.40 -20.87 18.24
C GLY A 155 -33.16 -20.65 17.34
N LYS A 156 -32.09 -20.18 17.96
CA LYS A 156 -30.81 -19.96 17.28
C LYS A 156 -30.31 -21.25 16.63
N VAL A 157 -29.78 -21.21 15.39
CA VAL A 157 -29.12 -22.33 14.73
C VAL A 157 -27.85 -22.68 15.50
N ALA A 158 -27.77 -23.91 15.98
CA ALA A 158 -26.64 -24.46 16.74
C ALA A 158 -25.72 -25.31 15.86
N GLU A 159 -26.28 -25.99 14.87
CA GLU A 159 -25.53 -26.82 13.93
C GLU A 159 -26.17 -26.80 12.54
N VAL A 160 -25.33 -26.71 11.51
CA VAL A 160 -25.74 -26.79 10.10
C VAL A 160 -25.35 -28.14 9.52
N LYS A 161 -26.34 -28.83 8.93
CA LYS A 161 -26.22 -30.19 8.35
C LYS A 161 -26.37 -30.14 6.82
N MET A 162 -25.87 -29.11 6.18
CA MET A 162 -25.86 -28.96 4.72
C MET A 162 -24.60 -28.21 4.30
N ASP A 163 -24.23 -28.34 3.03
CA ASP A 163 -23.21 -27.52 2.39
C ASP A 163 -23.86 -26.72 1.26
N ILE A 164 -23.37 -25.51 1.02
CA ILE A 164 -23.84 -24.67 -0.10
C ILE A 164 -22.64 -24.23 -0.92
N SER A 165 -22.70 -24.50 -2.22
CA SER A 165 -21.70 -24.08 -3.19
C SER A 165 -22.31 -23.31 -4.35
N GLY A 166 -21.49 -22.62 -5.12
CA GLY A 166 -21.89 -21.90 -6.33
C GLY A 166 -20.69 -21.62 -7.21
N THR A 167 -20.91 -21.52 -8.52
CA THR A 167 -19.85 -21.13 -9.47
C THR A 167 -20.14 -19.74 -9.99
N ALA A 168 -19.25 -18.79 -9.69
CA ALA A 168 -19.32 -17.46 -10.25
C ALA A 168 -18.67 -17.44 -11.63
N VAL A 169 -19.40 -16.99 -12.63
CA VAL A 169 -18.94 -16.85 -14.03
C VAL A 169 -18.82 -15.38 -14.45
N SER A 170 -19.20 -14.47 -13.58
CA SER A 170 -19.15 -13.03 -13.78
C SER A 170 -18.73 -12.31 -12.50
N ASP A 171 -18.30 -11.08 -12.62
CA ASP A 171 -17.93 -10.23 -11.48
C ASP A 171 -19.11 -9.99 -10.53
N SER A 172 -20.30 -9.84 -11.09
CA SER A 172 -21.52 -9.71 -10.28
C SER A 172 -21.80 -10.97 -9.48
N GLY A 173 -21.61 -12.14 -10.09
CA GLY A 173 -21.72 -13.44 -9.42
C GLY A 173 -20.67 -13.62 -8.34
N GLN A 174 -19.41 -13.27 -8.62
CA GLN A 174 -18.32 -13.31 -7.61
C GLN A 174 -18.63 -12.39 -6.44
N ARG A 175 -19.14 -11.18 -6.72
CA ARG A 175 -19.55 -10.23 -5.68
C ARG A 175 -20.72 -10.75 -4.86
N PHE A 176 -21.73 -11.35 -5.51
CA PHE A 176 -22.86 -11.99 -4.82
C PHE A 176 -22.36 -13.08 -3.86
N LEU A 177 -21.59 -14.05 -4.34
CA LEU A 177 -21.08 -15.15 -3.50
C LEU A 177 -20.22 -14.63 -2.35
N ARG A 178 -19.32 -13.69 -2.62
CA ARG A 178 -18.46 -13.09 -1.60
C ARG A 178 -19.27 -12.34 -0.52
N ASN A 179 -20.29 -11.59 -0.92
CA ASN A 179 -21.17 -10.89 0.02
C ASN A 179 -21.98 -11.84 0.91
N HIS A 180 -22.13 -13.10 0.49
CA HIS A 180 -22.75 -14.16 1.28
C HIS A 180 -21.73 -15.09 1.95
N PHE A 181 -20.47 -14.63 2.10
CA PHE A 181 -19.39 -15.33 2.80
C PHE A 181 -18.97 -16.65 2.16
N PHE A 182 -19.17 -16.79 0.85
CA PHE A 182 -18.62 -17.90 0.10
C PHE A 182 -17.12 -17.72 -0.10
N VAL A 183 -16.37 -18.77 0.19
CA VAL A 183 -14.92 -18.83 0.02
C VAL A 183 -14.60 -19.51 -1.30
N GLN A 184 -13.75 -18.91 -2.11
CA GLN A 184 -13.27 -19.51 -3.35
C GLN A 184 -12.43 -20.75 -3.04
N ARG A 185 -12.77 -21.89 -3.67
CA ARG A 185 -12.03 -23.14 -3.56
C ARG A 185 -11.13 -23.39 -4.76
N ARG A 186 -11.57 -23.04 -5.95
CA ARG A 186 -10.76 -23.19 -7.16
C ARG A 186 -11.17 -22.21 -8.25
N THR A 187 -10.28 -22.03 -9.21
CA THR A 187 -10.53 -21.32 -10.46
C THR A 187 -10.52 -22.32 -11.60
N ILE A 188 -11.56 -22.40 -12.40
CA ILE A 188 -11.66 -23.24 -13.59
C ILE A 188 -11.04 -22.54 -14.79
N LYS A 189 -11.51 -21.31 -15.06
CA LYS A 189 -10.99 -20.39 -16.05
C LYS A 189 -10.87 -19.00 -15.44
N LYS A 190 -10.24 -18.06 -16.17
CA LYS A 190 -9.92 -16.71 -15.68
C LYS A 190 -11.07 -16.08 -14.88
N ASN A 191 -12.32 -16.27 -15.31
CA ASN A 191 -13.51 -15.66 -14.69
C ASN A 191 -14.46 -16.67 -14.02
N GLU A 192 -14.12 -17.94 -13.99
CA GLU A 192 -14.98 -19.01 -13.47
C GLU A 192 -14.40 -19.51 -12.14
N LYS A 193 -15.07 -19.15 -11.03
CA LYS A 193 -14.61 -19.45 -9.67
C LYS A 193 -15.65 -20.29 -8.93
N VAL A 194 -15.22 -21.45 -8.47
CA VAL A 194 -16.03 -22.31 -7.59
C VAL A 194 -15.85 -21.88 -6.15
N CYS A 195 -16.96 -21.60 -5.49
CA CYS A 195 -17.00 -21.10 -4.12
C CYS A 195 -17.92 -21.97 -3.25
N ILE A 196 -17.60 -22.05 -1.94
CA ILE A 196 -18.41 -22.75 -0.94
C ILE A 196 -18.65 -21.83 0.26
N CYS A 197 -19.84 -21.86 0.82
CA CYS A 197 -20.11 -21.22 2.11
C CYS A 197 -19.73 -22.20 3.23
N GLU A 198 -18.76 -21.82 4.06
CA GLU A 198 -18.35 -22.66 5.20
C GLU A 198 -19.47 -22.77 6.23
N LYS A 199 -19.60 -23.95 6.90
CA LYS A 199 -20.69 -24.23 7.85
C LYS A 199 -20.84 -23.16 8.93
N LYS A 200 -19.75 -22.64 9.48
CA LYS A 200 -19.79 -21.55 10.48
C LYS A 200 -20.34 -20.23 9.90
N CYS A 201 -20.01 -19.91 8.66
CA CYS A 201 -20.54 -18.72 7.99
C CYS A 201 -22.02 -18.91 7.64
N LEU A 202 -22.39 -20.11 7.24
CA LEU A 202 -23.78 -20.48 6.95
C LEU A 202 -24.66 -20.44 8.20
N GLU A 203 -24.14 -20.92 9.34
CA GLU A 203 -24.79 -20.80 10.65
C GLU A 203 -25.09 -19.34 11.01
N LYS A 204 -24.10 -18.45 10.87
CA LYS A 204 -24.27 -17.01 11.11
C LYS A 204 -25.25 -16.36 10.14
N LEU A 205 -25.20 -16.76 8.86
CA LEU A 205 -26.10 -16.27 7.83
C LEU A 205 -27.57 -16.63 8.14
N LEU A 206 -27.80 -17.87 8.54
CA LEU A 206 -29.14 -18.38 8.90
C LEU A 206 -29.65 -17.79 10.22
N ASN A 207 -28.78 -17.35 11.10
CA ASN A 207 -29.12 -16.64 12.33
C ASN A 207 -29.35 -15.14 12.14
N ASN A 208 -29.27 -14.62 10.91
CA ASN A 208 -29.25 -13.17 10.63
C ASN A 208 -28.10 -12.42 11.36
N GLU A 209 -27.05 -13.14 11.77
CA GLU A 209 -25.88 -12.53 12.41
C GLU A 209 -24.93 -11.88 11.40
N LEU A 210 -25.08 -12.26 10.12
CA LEU A 210 -24.35 -11.67 9.01
C LEU A 210 -25.31 -10.75 8.23
N SER A 211 -25.36 -9.49 8.62
CA SER A 211 -26.07 -8.49 7.84
C SER A 211 -25.29 -8.13 6.57
N PHE A 212 -26.00 -7.90 5.47
CA PHE A 212 -25.38 -7.27 4.28
C PHE A 212 -24.80 -5.93 4.68
N LYS A 213 -23.47 -5.86 4.67
CA LYS A 213 -22.78 -4.60 4.91
C LYS A 213 -22.79 -3.82 3.60
N THR A 214 -23.59 -2.76 3.52
CA THR A 214 -23.34 -1.71 2.54
C THR A 214 -22.10 -0.98 3.01
N TYR A 215 -20.96 -1.26 2.37
CA TYR A 215 -19.74 -0.51 2.61
C TYR A 215 -19.96 0.94 2.20
N ARG A 216 -19.63 1.84 3.10
CA ARG A 216 -19.57 3.30 2.89
C ARG A 216 -18.30 3.81 3.51
N ASP A 217 -17.21 3.14 3.20
CA ASP A 217 -15.91 3.48 3.77
C ASP A 217 -15.38 4.75 3.13
N ASP A 218 -14.78 5.60 3.95
CA ASP A 218 -13.98 6.72 3.45
C ASP A 218 -12.52 6.28 3.43
N ILE A 219 -11.88 6.35 2.26
CA ILE A 219 -10.52 5.87 2.06
C ILE A 219 -9.68 7.02 1.52
N TYR A 220 -8.57 7.31 2.18
CA TYR A 220 -7.58 8.29 1.73
C TYR A 220 -6.28 7.58 1.40
N LEU A 221 -5.86 7.67 0.14
CA LEU A 221 -4.56 7.17 -0.31
C LEU A 221 -3.58 8.32 -0.38
N PHE A 222 -2.44 8.16 0.28
CA PHE A 222 -1.36 9.13 0.31
C PHE A 222 -0.19 8.65 -0.53
N LEU A 223 0.14 9.37 -1.60
CA LEU A 223 1.24 9.06 -2.49
C LEU A 223 2.32 10.14 -2.40
N PRO A 224 3.56 9.81 -2.02
CA PRO A 224 4.65 10.76 -1.96
C PRO A 224 5.30 11.00 -3.32
N PHE A 225 5.66 12.26 -3.57
CA PHE A 225 6.35 12.72 -4.77
C PHE A 225 7.50 13.65 -4.44
N THR A 226 8.44 13.75 -5.39
CA THR A 226 9.48 14.77 -5.44
C THR A 226 9.53 15.38 -6.85
N ILE A 227 10.30 16.45 -7.03
CA ILE A 227 10.44 17.12 -8.34
C ILE A 227 11.67 16.59 -9.08
N ILE A 228 11.60 16.53 -10.41
CA ILE A 228 12.76 16.42 -11.30
C ILE A 228 13.53 17.74 -11.22
N GLU A 229 14.85 17.68 -11.09
CA GLU A 229 15.73 18.86 -11.09
C GLU A 229 15.38 19.77 -12.28
N ASN A 230 15.15 21.06 -12.01
CA ASN A 230 14.75 22.14 -12.93
C ASN A 230 13.25 22.23 -13.31
N ASN A 231 12.34 21.48 -12.71
CA ASN A 231 10.90 21.61 -12.96
C ASN A 231 10.14 22.35 -11.84
N GLU A 232 10.82 23.13 -11.01
CA GLU A 232 10.22 23.85 -9.89
C GLU A 232 9.15 24.86 -10.36
N GLU A 233 9.34 25.50 -11.52
CA GLU A 233 8.38 26.46 -12.07
C GLU A 233 7.02 25.84 -12.40
N ALA A 234 7.01 24.60 -12.95
CA ALA A 234 5.78 23.90 -13.29
C ALA A 234 4.95 23.56 -12.06
N VAL A 235 5.60 23.17 -10.96
CA VAL A 235 4.90 22.86 -9.71
C VAL A 235 4.49 24.12 -8.98
N ASN A 236 5.30 25.19 -9.00
CA ASN A 236 4.93 26.48 -8.41
C ASN A 236 3.71 27.06 -9.13
N SER A 237 3.64 26.95 -10.48
CA SER A 237 2.47 27.39 -11.25
C SER A 237 1.19 26.62 -10.86
N LEU A 238 1.31 25.36 -10.43
CA LEU A 238 0.19 24.56 -9.94
C LEU A 238 -0.41 25.17 -8.66
N PHE A 239 0.44 25.61 -7.71
CA PHE A 239 0.00 26.25 -6.48
C PHE A 239 -0.55 27.66 -6.75
N ASP A 240 0.05 28.42 -7.65
CA ASP A 240 -0.38 29.77 -7.99
C ASP A 240 -1.69 29.80 -8.80
N SER A 241 -1.95 28.78 -9.62
CA SER A 241 -3.16 28.69 -10.47
C SER A 241 -4.37 28.12 -9.74
N SER A 242 -4.15 27.23 -8.76
CA SER A 242 -5.22 26.47 -8.10
C SER A 242 -6.15 27.32 -7.24
N GLU A 243 -5.66 28.38 -6.63
CA GLU A 243 -6.51 29.30 -5.86
C GLU A 243 -7.45 30.12 -6.74
N LYS A 244 -7.04 30.44 -7.98
CA LYS A 244 -7.85 31.25 -8.90
C LYS A 244 -8.91 30.46 -9.67
N SER A 245 -8.61 29.24 -10.11
CA SER A 245 -9.49 28.49 -10.99
C SER A 245 -10.73 27.89 -10.30
N ILE A 246 -10.62 27.52 -9.03
CA ILE A 246 -11.73 26.90 -8.26
C ILE A 246 -12.75 27.96 -7.80
N TYR A 247 -12.28 29.18 -7.47
CA TYR A 247 -13.13 30.25 -6.96
C TYR A 247 -13.77 31.11 -8.06
N GLU A 248 -13.20 31.14 -9.27
CA GLU A 248 -13.72 31.98 -10.37
C GLU A 248 -14.82 31.32 -11.20
N ASN A 249 -14.95 29.97 -11.14
CA ASN A 249 -15.92 29.27 -11.96
C ASN A 249 -17.17 28.88 -11.12
N GLU A 250 -18.22 29.71 -11.17
CA GLU A 250 -19.49 29.45 -10.46
C GLU A 250 -20.18 28.13 -10.89
N GLN A 251 -19.89 27.60 -12.08
CA GLN A 251 -20.37 26.29 -12.53
C GLN A 251 -19.62 25.15 -11.84
N THR A 252 -18.33 25.30 -11.59
CA THR A 252 -17.51 24.31 -10.85
C THR A 252 -17.88 24.30 -9.36
N LYS A 253 -18.21 25.46 -8.79
CA LYS A 253 -18.73 25.56 -7.39
C LYS A 253 -20.00 24.73 -7.13
N LYS A 254 -20.84 24.52 -8.15
CA LYS A 254 -22.07 23.69 -8.03
C LYS A 254 -21.82 22.19 -8.25
N GLN A 255 -20.70 21.79 -8.84
CA GLN A 255 -20.38 20.40 -9.16
C GLN A 255 -19.40 19.76 -8.17
N VAL A 256 -18.53 20.53 -7.50
CA VAL A 256 -17.64 20.01 -6.47
C VAL A 256 -18.47 19.77 -5.22
N SER A 257 -18.57 18.51 -4.79
CA SER A 257 -19.17 18.22 -3.49
C SER A 257 -18.45 19.04 -2.41
N ASP A 258 -19.17 19.57 -1.44
CA ASP A 258 -18.61 20.35 -0.32
C ASP A 258 -17.51 19.60 0.47
N VAL A 259 -17.44 18.28 0.31
CA VAL A 259 -16.60 17.35 1.09
C VAL A 259 -15.10 17.55 0.87
N PRO A 260 -14.57 17.58 -0.36
CA PRO A 260 -13.12 17.77 -0.56
C PRO A 260 -12.64 19.16 -0.14
N HIS A 261 -13.46 20.15 -0.36
CA HIS A 261 -13.16 21.53 0.10
C HIS A 261 -13.11 21.59 1.62
N PHE A 262 -14.07 20.95 2.27
CA PHE A 262 -14.12 20.88 3.74
C PHE A 262 -12.89 20.15 4.32
N LEU A 263 -12.47 19.02 3.72
CA LEU A 263 -11.26 18.32 4.13
C LEU A 263 -10.01 19.21 3.95
N MET A 264 -9.89 19.88 2.81
CA MET A 264 -8.77 20.78 2.56
C MET A 264 -8.69 21.90 3.62
N GLU A 265 -9.80 22.56 3.92
CA GLU A 265 -9.85 23.61 4.94
C GLU A 265 -9.54 23.07 6.35
N ARG A 266 -10.01 21.87 6.68
CA ARG A 266 -9.68 21.20 7.96
C ARG A 266 -8.20 20.82 8.03
N LEU A 267 -7.59 20.32 6.95
CA LEU A 267 -6.14 20.06 6.88
C LEU A 267 -5.33 21.35 7.05
N LYS A 268 -5.70 22.43 6.36
CA LYS A 268 -5.08 23.75 6.56
C LYS A 268 -5.18 24.22 8.01
N HIS A 269 -6.33 23.98 8.64
CA HIS A 269 -6.54 24.30 10.06
C HIS A 269 -5.60 23.46 10.97
N CYS A 270 -5.50 22.14 10.76
CA CYS A 270 -4.58 21.27 11.51
C CYS A 270 -3.12 21.72 11.31
N ILE A 271 -2.70 21.98 10.09
CA ILE A 271 -1.35 22.49 9.79
C ILE A 271 -1.08 23.79 10.56
N LYS A 272 -2.00 24.72 10.54
CA LYS A 272 -1.83 26.03 11.17
C LYS A 272 -1.84 25.98 12.71
N TYR A 273 -2.67 25.15 13.33
CA TYR A 273 -2.93 25.19 14.76
C TYR A 273 -2.38 24.01 15.54
N GLU A 274 -2.20 22.86 14.89
CA GLU A 274 -1.71 21.61 15.53
C GLU A 274 -0.23 21.33 15.22
N CYS A 275 0.36 22.04 14.24
CA CYS A 275 1.76 21.97 13.90
C CYS A 275 2.56 23.10 14.55
N GLU A 276 3.85 22.90 14.77
CA GLU A 276 4.78 23.96 15.15
C GLU A 276 4.87 25.02 14.03
N ASP A 277 4.88 26.31 14.39
CA ASP A 277 4.85 27.42 13.43
C ASP A 277 5.96 27.33 12.38
N SER A 278 7.16 26.96 12.78
CA SER A 278 8.32 26.84 11.88
C SER A 278 8.18 25.76 10.82
N VAL A 279 7.32 24.77 11.05
CA VAL A 279 7.00 23.69 10.08
C VAL A 279 5.74 24.06 9.30
N ALA A 280 4.75 24.61 9.98
CA ALA A 280 3.46 25.02 9.40
C ALA A 280 3.61 26.03 8.26
N GLU A 281 4.52 27.01 8.40
CA GLU A 281 4.79 28.03 7.39
C GLU A 281 5.35 27.49 6.07
N GLU A 282 5.92 26.29 6.10
CA GLU A 282 6.54 25.64 4.94
C GLU A 282 5.61 24.64 4.23
N ILE A 283 4.42 24.36 4.82
CA ILE A 283 3.44 23.40 4.31
C ILE A 283 2.24 24.12 3.70
N GLU A 284 1.92 23.74 2.48
CA GLU A 284 0.77 24.27 1.75
C GLU A 284 -0.07 23.12 1.17
N THR A 285 -1.39 23.25 1.26
CA THR A 285 -2.33 22.27 0.70
C THR A 285 -3.27 22.94 -0.27
N ILE A 286 -3.43 22.34 -1.45
CA ILE A 286 -4.34 22.80 -2.51
C ILE A 286 -5.26 21.66 -2.95
N TYR A 287 -6.40 22.02 -3.54
CA TYR A 287 -7.20 21.10 -4.32
C TYR A 287 -6.60 20.98 -5.72
N LEU A 288 -6.27 19.76 -6.13
CA LEU A 288 -5.65 19.53 -7.43
C LEU A 288 -6.70 19.41 -8.54
N ASP A 289 -7.57 18.40 -8.44
CA ASP A 289 -8.65 18.14 -9.41
C ASP A 289 -9.53 16.96 -8.95
N ALA A 290 -10.61 16.70 -9.69
CA ALA A 290 -11.39 15.49 -9.62
C ALA A 290 -11.07 14.59 -10.82
N PHE A 291 -10.86 13.30 -10.57
CA PHE A 291 -10.54 12.32 -11.61
C PHE A 291 -11.55 11.16 -11.60
N ASP A 292 -11.88 10.65 -12.78
CA ASP A 292 -12.61 9.40 -12.90
C ASP A 292 -11.62 8.24 -12.72
N PHE A 293 -11.71 7.57 -11.58
CA PHE A 293 -10.84 6.45 -11.20
C PHE A 293 -11.43 5.13 -11.67
N LEU A 294 -10.59 4.30 -12.27
CA LEU A 294 -10.97 3.02 -12.82
C LEU A 294 -10.74 1.90 -11.82
N HIS A 295 -11.82 1.25 -11.39
CA HIS A 295 -11.73 0.03 -10.59
C HIS A 295 -11.63 -1.20 -11.48
N THR A 296 -10.60 -2.02 -11.26
CA THR A 296 -10.36 -3.28 -11.97
C THR A 296 -10.43 -4.47 -11.03
N ASN A 297 -10.89 -5.62 -11.52
CA ASN A 297 -11.04 -6.84 -10.71
C ASN A 297 -9.75 -7.63 -10.51
N ASP A 298 -8.75 -7.43 -11.35
CA ASP A 298 -7.56 -8.25 -11.36
C ASP A 298 -6.27 -7.44 -11.24
N MET A 299 -5.28 -8.04 -10.59
CA MET A 299 -3.96 -7.46 -10.36
C MET A 299 -3.17 -7.22 -11.65
N TYR A 300 -3.53 -7.89 -12.74
CA TYR A 300 -2.67 -7.94 -13.93
C TYR A 300 -3.23 -7.33 -15.22
N GLU A 301 -4.45 -6.99 -15.35
CA GLU A 301 -5.14 -6.42 -16.53
C GLU A 301 -6.63 -6.77 -16.51
N GLY A 302 -7.20 -6.77 -15.32
CA GLY A 302 -8.56 -7.23 -15.10
C GLY A 302 -9.62 -6.37 -15.78
N ASP A 303 -10.75 -6.99 -16.01
CA ASP A 303 -11.92 -6.30 -16.52
C ASP A 303 -12.31 -5.12 -15.63
N VAL A 304 -12.73 -4.06 -16.25
CA VAL A 304 -13.26 -2.86 -15.56
C VAL A 304 -14.48 -3.24 -14.75
N VAL A 305 -14.43 -3.01 -13.45
CA VAL A 305 -15.56 -3.23 -12.53
C VAL A 305 -16.48 -2.04 -12.49
N GLY A 306 -15.92 -0.85 -12.65
CA GLY A 306 -16.65 0.40 -12.64
C GLY A 306 -15.73 1.60 -12.53
N GLU A 307 -16.34 2.76 -12.58
CA GLU A 307 -15.67 4.05 -12.41
C GLU A 307 -16.23 4.73 -11.16
N GLU A 308 -15.35 5.45 -10.47
CA GLU A 308 -15.70 6.29 -9.33
C GLU A 308 -14.98 7.64 -9.48
N GLN A 309 -15.70 8.72 -9.28
CA GLN A 309 -15.08 10.03 -9.24
C GLN A 309 -14.37 10.21 -7.90
N ILE A 310 -13.07 10.46 -7.96
CA ILE A 310 -12.24 10.73 -6.79
C ILE A 310 -11.78 12.18 -6.80
N HIS A 311 -11.57 12.71 -5.62
CA HIS A 311 -11.02 14.03 -5.44
C HIS A 311 -9.58 13.94 -4.96
N CYS A 312 -8.71 14.83 -5.47
CA CYS A 312 -7.31 14.83 -5.14
C CYS A 312 -6.89 16.16 -4.49
N LEU A 313 -6.26 16.05 -3.32
CA LEU A 313 -5.55 17.15 -2.68
C LEU A 313 -4.05 16.98 -2.90
N PHE A 314 -3.33 18.09 -2.94
CA PHE A 314 -1.89 18.08 -3.07
C PHE A 314 -1.28 18.91 -1.95
N THR A 315 -0.51 18.28 -1.08
CA THR A 315 0.16 18.91 0.06
C THR A 315 1.66 18.97 -0.21
N ALA A 316 2.23 20.16 -0.15
CA ALA A 316 3.63 20.44 -0.39
C ALA A 316 4.34 20.85 0.89
N HIS A 317 5.57 20.37 1.08
CA HIS A 317 6.57 21.02 1.92
C HIS A 317 7.62 21.65 1.00
N ARG A 318 7.50 22.96 0.78
CA ARG A 318 8.25 23.69 -0.27
C ARG A 318 9.76 23.62 -0.09
N LYS A 319 10.26 23.74 1.13
CA LYS A 319 11.70 23.77 1.42
C LYS A 319 12.44 22.49 1.08
N THR A 320 11.77 21.33 1.21
CA THR A 320 12.36 20.03 0.92
C THR A 320 11.99 19.48 -0.45
N HIS A 321 11.10 20.15 -1.18
CA HIS A 321 10.52 19.69 -2.44
C HIS A 321 9.90 18.29 -2.32
N LEU A 322 9.20 18.05 -1.20
CA LEU A 322 8.42 16.86 -0.96
C LEU A 322 6.94 17.19 -1.10
N TYR A 323 6.21 16.29 -1.72
CA TYR A 323 4.79 16.45 -2.01
C TYR A 323 4.05 15.19 -1.66
N VAL A 324 2.81 15.30 -1.21
CA VAL A 324 1.90 14.18 -0.99
C VAL A 324 0.61 14.43 -1.76
N LEU A 325 0.29 13.53 -2.67
CA LEU A 325 -1.02 13.46 -3.28
C LEU A 325 -1.94 12.68 -2.36
N THR A 326 -3.06 13.27 -1.96
CA THR A 326 -4.13 12.60 -1.23
C THR A 326 -5.29 12.34 -2.16
N MET A 327 -5.53 11.07 -2.49
CA MET A 327 -6.69 10.62 -3.28
C MET A 327 -7.81 10.26 -2.31
N ILE A 328 -8.97 10.86 -2.49
CA ILE A 328 -10.11 10.76 -1.57
C ILE A 328 -11.22 9.94 -2.23
N PHE A 329 -11.50 8.79 -1.66
CA PHE A 329 -12.65 7.94 -1.95
C PHE A 329 -13.65 8.12 -0.81
N SER A 330 -14.66 8.95 -1.02
CA SER A 330 -15.64 9.26 0.01
C SER A 330 -16.92 8.48 -0.25
N ASP A 331 -17.43 7.81 0.78
CA ASP A 331 -18.65 6.99 0.67
C ASP A 331 -18.52 5.95 -0.47
N SER A 332 -17.32 5.36 -0.59
CA SER A 332 -16.97 4.48 -1.70
C SER A 332 -17.92 3.29 -1.81
N LYS A 333 -18.34 3.01 -3.03
CA LYS A 333 -19.13 1.81 -3.36
C LYS A 333 -18.26 0.56 -3.49
N PHE A 334 -16.95 0.73 -3.53
CA PHE A 334 -15.97 -0.32 -3.68
C PHE A 334 -15.40 -0.70 -2.33
N HIS A 335 -15.07 -1.97 -2.21
CA HIS A 335 -14.51 -2.48 -0.98
C HIS A 335 -13.08 -1.96 -0.77
N THR A 336 -12.71 -1.67 0.46
CA THR A 336 -11.38 -1.20 0.84
C THR A 336 -10.28 -2.10 0.26
N THR A 337 -10.44 -3.42 0.30
CA THR A 337 -9.46 -4.37 -0.25
C THR A 337 -9.23 -4.22 -1.76
N GLN A 338 -10.24 -3.85 -2.54
CA GLN A 338 -10.06 -3.63 -3.98
C GLN A 338 -9.18 -2.41 -4.25
N ILE A 339 -9.35 -1.35 -3.46
CA ILE A 339 -8.56 -0.12 -3.57
C ILE A 339 -7.13 -0.38 -3.08
N GLU A 340 -6.97 -1.13 -1.98
CA GLU A 340 -5.67 -1.51 -1.44
C GLU A 340 -4.87 -2.40 -2.39
N ASP A 341 -5.51 -3.36 -3.05
CA ASP A 341 -4.88 -4.20 -4.06
C ASP A 341 -4.35 -3.36 -5.23
N GLN A 342 -5.18 -2.46 -5.78
CA GLN A 342 -4.76 -1.56 -6.85
C GLN A 342 -3.62 -0.64 -6.41
N PHE A 343 -3.66 -0.16 -5.18
CA PHE A 343 -2.60 0.66 -4.59
C PHE A 343 -1.29 -0.13 -4.44
N SER A 344 -1.35 -1.33 -3.89
CA SER A 344 -0.18 -2.18 -3.62
C SER A 344 0.52 -2.60 -4.92
N TYR A 345 -0.26 -2.88 -5.98
CA TYR A 345 0.27 -3.26 -7.29
C TYR A 345 0.49 -2.08 -8.24
N ASN A 346 0.26 -0.86 -7.77
CA ASN A 346 0.46 0.37 -8.56
C ASN A 346 -0.45 0.50 -9.81
N TYR A 347 -1.64 -0.09 -9.78
CA TYR A 347 -2.65 0.00 -10.85
C TYR A 347 -3.63 1.15 -10.66
N LEU A 348 -3.15 2.30 -10.23
CA LEU A 348 -3.96 3.49 -9.98
C LEU A 348 -4.28 4.20 -11.30
N LYS A 349 -5.27 3.70 -12.03
CA LYS A 349 -5.66 4.22 -13.34
C LYS A 349 -6.76 5.27 -13.20
N ILE A 350 -6.55 6.39 -13.86
CA ILE A 350 -7.55 7.46 -14.03
C ILE A 350 -7.84 7.65 -15.50
N LYS A 351 -9.03 8.15 -15.83
CA LYS A 351 -9.33 8.62 -17.19
C LYS A 351 -8.42 9.80 -17.50
N ASN A 352 -7.75 9.76 -18.64
CA ASN A 352 -6.80 10.81 -19.02
C ASN A 352 -7.51 12.15 -19.22
N PRO A 353 -7.26 13.17 -18.38
CA PRO A 353 -7.91 14.47 -18.53
C PRO A 353 -7.53 15.21 -19.82
N ASP A 354 -6.36 14.93 -20.37
CA ASP A 354 -5.79 15.60 -21.54
C ASP A 354 -5.91 14.73 -22.83
N GLY A 355 -6.71 13.62 -22.80
CA GLY A 355 -6.80 12.65 -23.89
C GLY A 355 -8.21 12.22 -24.28
N ASP A 356 -8.33 11.44 -25.35
CA ASP A 356 -9.60 10.98 -25.97
C ASP A 356 -10.26 9.78 -25.24
N GLY A 357 -10.15 9.70 -23.90
CA GLY A 357 -10.82 8.66 -23.12
C GLY A 357 -9.97 7.48 -22.70
N ASP A 358 -8.69 7.46 -23.03
CA ASP A 358 -7.73 6.46 -22.56
C ASP A 358 -7.50 6.56 -21.06
N TYR A 359 -7.17 5.42 -20.42
CA TYR A 359 -6.81 5.39 -19.01
C TYR A 359 -5.31 5.41 -18.83
N VAL A 360 -4.83 6.24 -17.91
CA VAL A 360 -3.42 6.41 -17.58
C VAL A 360 -3.19 6.19 -16.09
N ASN A 361 -2.00 5.70 -15.73
CA ASN A 361 -1.61 5.65 -14.32
C ASN A 361 -1.42 7.08 -13.81
N ILE A 362 -2.03 7.41 -12.66
CA ILE A 362 -2.00 8.77 -12.10
C ILE A 362 -0.56 9.26 -11.83
N LYS A 363 0.36 8.37 -11.45
CA LYS A 363 1.76 8.73 -11.25
C LYS A 363 2.42 9.16 -12.55
N ASN A 364 2.18 8.42 -13.65
CA ASN A 364 2.72 8.75 -14.97
C ASN A 364 2.11 10.05 -15.51
N TYR A 365 0.84 10.28 -15.24
CA TYR A 365 0.17 11.53 -15.60
C TYR A 365 0.82 12.74 -14.90
N LEU A 366 1.04 12.64 -13.58
CA LEU A 366 1.65 13.72 -12.80
C LEU A 366 3.12 13.95 -13.19
N GLU A 367 3.86 12.88 -13.49
CA GLU A 367 5.24 12.97 -13.98
C GLU A 367 5.30 13.72 -15.32
N LYS A 368 4.46 13.35 -16.26
CA LYS A 368 4.42 13.99 -17.59
C LYS A 368 3.95 15.43 -17.53
N LYS A 369 2.95 15.74 -16.72
CA LYS A 369 2.32 17.08 -16.69
C LYS A 369 3.08 18.07 -15.83
N TYR A 370 3.57 17.64 -14.67
CA TYR A 370 4.17 18.52 -13.67
C TYR A 370 5.62 18.19 -13.32
N GLY A 371 6.20 17.14 -13.89
CA GLY A 371 7.56 16.69 -13.56
C GLY A 371 7.68 16.09 -12.15
N LEU A 372 6.58 15.53 -11.61
CA LEU A 372 6.53 14.92 -10.28
C LEU A 372 6.89 13.46 -10.34
N ILE A 373 7.96 13.06 -9.68
CA ILE A 373 8.39 11.66 -9.59
C ILE A 373 7.86 11.05 -8.28
N SER A 374 7.16 9.91 -8.39
CA SER A 374 6.75 9.14 -7.22
C SER A 374 7.98 8.66 -6.43
N CYS A 375 7.98 8.85 -5.13
CA CYS A 375 9.09 8.48 -4.24
C CYS A 375 8.56 7.93 -2.92
N GLY A 376 9.32 7.04 -2.28
CA GLY A 376 8.91 6.45 -1.01
C GLY A 376 7.71 5.49 -1.11
N LYS A 377 7.18 5.11 0.04
CA LYS A 377 6.02 4.23 0.16
C LYS A 377 4.78 5.04 0.47
N GLY A 378 3.73 4.86 -0.31
CA GLY A 378 2.43 5.43 0.00
C GLY A 378 1.79 4.79 1.24
N LYS A 379 0.74 5.43 1.75
CA LYS A 379 0.01 5.01 2.95
C LYS A 379 -1.50 5.17 2.73
N ILE A 380 -2.27 4.51 3.57
CA ILE A 380 -3.72 4.49 3.50
C ILE A 380 -4.28 4.89 4.87
N LEU A 381 -5.30 5.73 4.87
CA LEU A 381 -6.17 5.96 6.03
C LEU A 381 -7.57 5.55 5.63
N VAL A 382 -8.17 4.65 6.38
CA VAL A 382 -9.53 4.18 6.13
C VAL A 382 -10.43 4.43 7.34
N CYS A 383 -11.65 4.95 7.10
CA CYS A 383 -12.73 4.95 8.07
C CYS A 383 -13.70 3.83 7.72
N LEU A 384 -13.74 2.80 8.55
CA LEU A 384 -14.64 1.68 8.34
C LEU A 384 -16.05 2.03 8.80
N SER A 385 -17.03 1.84 7.92
CA SER A 385 -18.44 2.16 8.16
C SER A 385 -19.14 1.20 9.12
N ASN A 386 -18.56 0.02 9.33
CA ASN A 386 -19.11 -1.00 10.20
C ASN A 386 -18.16 -1.36 11.32
N LYS A 387 -18.62 -1.18 12.57
CA LYS A 387 -17.92 -1.73 13.73
C LYS A 387 -18.21 -3.23 13.80
N PRO A 388 -17.17 -4.09 13.88
CA PRO A 388 -17.37 -5.52 14.06
C PRO A 388 -18.11 -5.81 15.37
N GLU A 389 -19.13 -6.67 15.34
CA GLU A 389 -19.93 -6.97 16.53
C GLU A 389 -19.26 -7.98 17.47
N ASN A 390 -18.37 -8.81 16.92
CA ASN A 390 -17.67 -9.82 17.70
C ASN A 390 -16.17 -9.88 17.35
N SER A 391 -15.39 -10.48 18.25
CA SER A 391 -13.92 -10.54 18.11
C SER A 391 -13.45 -11.33 16.90
N GLU A 392 -14.22 -12.30 16.43
CA GLU A 392 -13.87 -13.14 15.28
C GLU A 392 -14.12 -12.39 13.96
N GLU A 393 -15.23 -11.67 13.85
CA GLU A 393 -15.53 -10.78 12.72
C GLU A 393 -14.52 -9.63 12.65
N PHE A 394 -14.22 -9.02 13.80
CA PHE A 394 -13.18 -8.00 13.92
C PHE A 394 -11.83 -8.53 13.42
N ARG A 395 -11.48 -9.74 13.83
CA ARG A 395 -10.27 -10.42 13.39
C ARG A 395 -10.23 -10.61 11.87
N HIS A 396 -11.34 -11.02 11.25
CA HIS A 396 -11.43 -11.21 9.80
C HIS A 396 -11.27 -9.89 9.04
N ILE A 397 -11.95 -8.84 9.48
CA ILE A 397 -11.86 -7.51 8.86
C ILE A 397 -10.43 -6.96 8.99
N MET A 398 -9.86 -7.01 10.17
CA MET A 398 -8.51 -6.47 10.39
C MET A 398 -7.44 -7.25 9.65
N CYS A 399 -7.57 -8.57 9.52
CA CYS A 399 -6.59 -9.38 8.76
C CYS A 399 -6.73 -9.23 7.26
N ALA A 400 -7.96 -9.18 6.76
CA ALA A 400 -8.22 -9.14 5.33
C ALA A 400 -8.09 -7.73 4.77
N GLU A 401 -8.66 -6.76 5.44
CA GLU A 401 -8.93 -5.44 4.89
C GLU A 401 -7.91 -4.40 5.30
N VAL A 402 -7.30 -4.55 6.47
CA VAL A 402 -6.49 -3.48 7.03
C VAL A 402 -5.01 -3.80 7.07
N PHE A 403 -4.62 -5.02 7.45
CA PHE A 403 -3.21 -5.30 7.70
C PHE A 403 -2.44 -5.87 6.52
N ASN A 404 -3.10 -6.59 5.62
CA ASN A 404 -2.40 -7.31 4.56
C ASN A 404 -2.75 -6.86 3.15
N GLY A 405 -3.79 -6.04 2.94
CA GLY A 405 -4.32 -5.77 1.60
C GLY A 405 -4.71 -7.06 0.88
N LEU A 406 -4.87 -8.15 1.64
CA LEU A 406 -5.11 -9.46 1.10
C LEU A 406 -6.60 -9.63 0.89
N LYS A 407 -6.95 -10.23 -0.25
CA LYS A 407 -8.31 -10.67 -0.49
C LYS A 407 -8.80 -11.47 0.70
N GLN A 408 -10.06 -11.37 1.03
CA GLN A 408 -10.74 -12.08 2.12
C GLN A 408 -10.40 -13.59 2.20
N GLU A 409 -10.06 -14.17 1.04
CA GLU A 409 -9.61 -15.56 0.87
C GLU A 409 -8.32 -15.88 1.66
N TYR A 410 -7.44 -14.91 1.84
CA TYR A 410 -6.18 -15.11 2.57
C TYR A 410 -6.29 -14.77 4.06
N SER A 411 -7.33 -14.05 4.48
CA SER A 411 -7.56 -13.73 5.89
C SER A 411 -7.78 -14.98 6.75
N LEU A 412 -8.37 -16.02 6.16
CA LEU A 412 -8.59 -17.32 6.80
C LEU A 412 -7.30 -18.11 7.05
N SER A 413 -6.22 -17.79 6.34
CA SER A 413 -4.91 -18.43 6.52
C SER A 413 -4.02 -17.73 7.55
N CYS A 414 -4.42 -16.57 8.07
CA CYS A 414 -3.67 -15.88 9.09
C CYS A 414 -3.72 -16.65 10.42
N ASN A 415 -2.53 -16.87 10.99
CA ASN A 415 -2.42 -17.52 12.31
C ASN A 415 -3.15 -16.68 13.37
N GLY A 416 -4.00 -17.34 14.18
CA GLY A 416 -4.78 -16.70 15.24
C GLY A 416 -3.93 -15.89 16.25
N GLU A 417 -2.67 -16.28 16.47
CA GLU A 417 -1.75 -15.55 17.34
C GLU A 417 -1.28 -14.23 16.70
N THR A 418 -0.94 -14.24 15.42
CA THR A 418 -0.59 -13.02 14.66
C THR A 418 -1.76 -12.03 14.65
N THR A 419 -2.96 -12.53 14.45
CA THR A 419 -4.18 -11.71 14.42
C THR A 419 -4.51 -11.11 15.79
N LYS A 420 -4.34 -11.90 16.85
CA LYS A 420 -4.53 -11.42 18.22
C LYS A 420 -3.56 -10.29 18.54
N ASN A 421 -2.29 -10.43 18.16
CA ASN A 421 -1.29 -9.39 18.36
C ASN A 421 -1.66 -8.08 17.65
N TRP A 422 -2.29 -8.16 16.48
CA TRP A 422 -2.76 -6.95 15.78
C TRP A 422 -4.00 -6.33 16.43
N CYS A 423 -4.96 -7.15 16.88
CA CYS A 423 -6.15 -6.66 17.56
C CYS A 423 -5.85 -6.08 18.94
N ASP A 424 -4.77 -6.52 19.59
CA ASP A 424 -4.34 -6.00 20.89
C ASP A 424 -3.59 -4.64 20.77
N THR A 425 -3.38 -4.14 19.54
CA THR A 425 -2.70 -2.85 19.25
C THR A 425 -3.67 -1.70 19.00
N ASP A 426 -4.80 -1.64 19.72
CA ASP A 426 -5.62 -0.43 19.73
C ASP A 426 -4.82 0.72 20.34
N CYS A 427 -4.53 1.73 19.52
CA CYS A 427 -3.70 2.87 19.90
C CYS A 427 -4.52 4.07 20.38
N THR A 428 -5.83 3.90 20.60
CA THR A 428 -6.70 5.02 20.97
C THR A 428 -6.62 5.38 22.45
N HIS A 429 -6.76 6.68 22.70
CA HIS A 429 -6.96 7.23 24.02
C HIS A 429 -8.41 7.67 24.27
N TYR A 430 -9.32 7.41 23.31
CA TYR A 430 -10.70 7.89 23.33
C TYR A 430 -11.68 6.71 23.24
N ASN A 431 -12.81 6.82 23.97
CA ASN A 431 -13.83 5.78 24.02
C ASN A 431 -14.80 5.80 22.82
N SER A 432 -14.66 6.79 21.91
CA SER A 432 -15.61 7.00 20.81
C SER A 432 -15.20 6.36 19.49
N TYR A 433 -14.00 5.83 19.41
CA TYR A 433 -13.46 5.13 18.22
C TYR A 433 -12.27 4.25 18.60
N SER A 434 -11.89 3.37 17.70
CA SER A 434 -10.68 2.56 17.80
C SER A 434 -9.77 2.82 16.61
N ILE A 435 -8.44 2.76 16.81
CA ILE A 435 -7.44 2.92 15.77
C ILE A 435 -6.49 1.74 15.76
N PHE A 436 -6.40 1.12 14.60
CA PHE A 436 -5.48 0.03 14.35
C PHE A 436 -4.47 0.43 13.29
N LEU A 437 -3.23 0.01 13.49
CA LEU A 437 -2.11 0.43 12.68
C LEU A 437 -1.39 -0.76 12.06
N SER A 438 -1.03 -0.62 10.79
CA SER A 438 -0.06 -1.49 10.12
C SER A 438 1.06 -0.66 9.50
N ASN A 439 1.98 -1.32 8.82
CA ASN A 439 3.03 -0.61 8.07
C ASN A 439 2.50 0.16 6.85
N LEU A 440 1.26 -0.09 6.44
CA LEU A 440 0.61 0.49 5.27
C LEU A 440 -0.62 1.33 5.62
N VAL A 441 -1.40 0.90 6.61
CA VAL A 441 -2.77 1.37 6.85
C VAL A 441 -2.94 1.92 8.26
N ILE A 442 -3.69 3.02 8.36
CA ILE A 442 -4.32 3.53 9.58
C ILE A 442 -5.80 3.23 9.46
N ALA A 443 -6.32 2.31 10.28
CA ALA A 443 -7.75 2.01 10.31
C ALA A 443 -8.43 2.74 11.45
N PHE A 444 -9.36 3.62 11.11
CA PHE A 444 -10.21 4.34 12.03
C PHE A 444 -11.59 3.66 12.08
N ILE A 445 -12.02 3.22 13.25
CA ILE A 445 -13.28 2.51 13.46
C ILE A 445 -14.09 3.29 14.50
N PRO A 446 -15.08 4.10 14.09
CA PRO A 446 -15.91 4.83 15.03
C PRO A 446 -16.89 3.88 15.74
N ASP A 447 -17.19 4.14 17.04
CA ASP A 447 -18.20 3.39 17.78
C ASP A 447 -19.60 3.52 17.17
N LYS A 448 -19.89 4.70 16.61
CA LYS A 448 -21.09 4.98 15.84
C LYS A 448 -20.67 5.64 14.54
N PHE A 449 -20.97 4.99 13.44
CA PHE A 449 -20.74 5.56 12.13
C PHE A 449 -21.68 6.77 11.92
N ASP A 450 -21.10 7.94 11.70
CA ASP A 450 -21.87 9.13 11.37
C ASP A 450 -22.07 9.20 9.85
N TYR A 451 -23.34 9.23 9.41
CA TYR A 451 -23.68 9.35 8.00
C TYR A 451 -23.37 10.76 7.44
N ASP A 452 -23.14 11.74 8.28
CA ASP A 452 -22.66 13.05 7.86
C ASP A 452 -21.16 12.99 7.52
N ALA A 453 -20.84 13.09 6.23
CA ALA A 453 -19.47 13.05 5.74
C ALA A 453 -18.57 14.14 6.37
N LYS A 454 -19.11 15.32 6.67
CA LYS A 454 -18.33 16.41 7.30
C LYS A 454 -17.87 16.03 8.70
N LYS A 455 -18.71 15.36 9.48
CA LYS A 455 -18.33 14.91 10.83
C LYS A 455 -17.29 13.78 10.77
N ARG A 456 -17.41 12.85 9.82
CA ARG A 456 -16.38 11.82 9.62
C ARG A 456 -15.03 12.44 9.27
N ILE A 457 -15.04 13.43 8.37
CA ILE A 457 -13.84 14.18 8.00
C ILE A 457 -13.23 14.87 9.23
N GLU A 458 -14.02 15.52 10.07
CA GLU A 458 -13.53 16.14 11.30
C GLU A 458 -12.79 15.15 12.21
N GLN A 459 -13.33 13.94 12.36
CA GLN A 459 -12.71 12.89 13.16
C GLN A 459 -11.42 12.37 12.56
N MET A 460 -11.38 12.23 11.23
CA MET A 460 -10.24 11.64 10.52
C MET A 460 -9.13 12.64 10.20
N THR A 461 -9.41 13.94 10.22
CA THR A 461 -8.46 14.95 9.69
C THR A 461 -7.14 14.96 10.45
N THR A 462 -7.15 14.81 11.78
CA THR A 462 -5.92 14.74 12.58
C THR A 462 -5.05 13.57 12.13
N TYR A 463 -5.65 12.41 11.84
CA TYR A 463 -4.91 11.24 11.35
C TYR A 463 -4.39 11.42 9.93
N ALA A 464 -5.15 12.08 9.06
CA ALA A 464 -4.68 12.45 7.72
C ALA A 464 -3.49 13.41 7.80
N PHE A 465 -3.55 14.39 8.68
CA PHE A 465 -2.46 15.32 8.95
C PHE A 465 -1.21 14.61 9.48
N ILE A 466 -1.35 13.74 10.50
CA ILE A 466 -0.24 12.95 11.04
C ILE A 466 0.34 12.03 9.96
N ALA A 467 -0.50 11.38 9.14
CA ALA A 467 -0.05 10.53 8.04
C ALA A 467 0.81 11.31 7.04
N ILE A 468 0.37 12.50 6.63
CA ILE A 468 1.12 13.35 5.69
C ILE A 468 2.49 13.73 6.26
N LEU A 469 2.57 14.20 7.51
CA LEU A 469 3.84 14.53 8.15
C LEU A 469 4.75 13.31 8.29
N THR A 470 4.18 12.18 8.66
CA THR A 470 4.93 10.92 8.79
C THR A 470 5.47 10.43 7.43
N ILE A 471 4.73 10.66 6.34
CA ILE A 471 5.20 10.38 4.98
C ILE A 471 6.33 11.33 4.57
N PHE A 472 6.23 12.63 4.88
CA PHE A 472 7.35 13.56 4.65
C PHE A 472 8.60 13.12 5.41
N GLN A 473 8.46 12.70 6.67
CA GLN A 473 9.54 12.13 7.46
C GLN A 473 10.14 10.89 6.79
N ASN A 474 9.32 9.89 6.46
CA ASN A 474 9.76 8.65 5.81
C ASN A 474 10.52 8.90 4.51
N THR A 475 9.93 9.72 3.65
CA THR A 475 10.51 10.04 2.34
C THR A 475 11.82 10.81 2.47
N SER A 476 11.91 11.73 3.42
CA SER A 476 13.12 12.51 3.68
C SER A 476 14.26 11.62 4.19
N ILE A 477 14.00 10.74 5.15
CA ILE A 477 14.99 9.79 5.70
C ILE A 477 15.46 8.84 4.59
N THR A 478 14.54 8.28 3.81
CA THR A 478 14.86 7.39 2.68
C THR A 478 15.76 8.09 1.65
N ARG A 479 15.48 9.37 1.35
CA ARG A 479 16.30 10.18 0.44
C ARG A 479 17.71 10.41 0.99
N ILE A 480 17.86 10.68 2.28
CA ILE A 480 19.15 10.84 2.94
C ILE A 480 19.92 9.52 2.92
N ASN A 481 19.29 8.41 3.30
CA ASN A 481 19.89 7.08 3.29
C ASN A 481 20.41 6.73 1.89
N LYS A 482 19.63 7.02 0.84
CA LYS A 482 20.07 6.83 -0.54
C LYS A 482 21.29 7.70 -0.92
N LYS A 483 21.33 8.97 -0.48
CA LYS A 483 22.49 9.85 -0.71
C LYS A 483 23.73 9.33 0.03
N ILE A 484 23.57 8.89 1.28
CA ILE A 484 24.68 8.31 2.06
C ILE A 484 25.19 7.02 1.37
N ALA A 485 24.27 6.12 0.99
CA ALA A 485 24.61 4.88 0.31
C ALA A 485 25.37 5.13 -1.00
N ASN A 486 24.90 6.09 -1.80
CA ASN A 486 25.58 6.50 -3.03
C ASN A 486 26.99 7.06 -2.76
N ALA A 487 27.15 7.90 -1.74
CA ALA A 487 28.45 8.44 -1.35
C ALA A 487 29.42 7.33 -0.88
N LEU A 488 28.89 6.30 -0.19
CA LEU A 488 29.67 5.16 0.30
C LEU A 488 30.02 4.14 -0.79
N SER A 489 29.15 3.98 -1.81
CA SER A 489 29.36 3.00 -2.90
C SER A 489 30.39 3.42 -3.94
N TYR A 490 30.80 4.68 -3.94
CA TYR A 490 31.78 5.19 -4.87
C TYR A 490 33.19 4.60 -4.58
N GLU A 491 33.79 3.91 -5.54
CA GLU A 491 35.13 3.30 -5.40
C GLU A 491 36.26 4.31 -5.20
N GLY A 492 35.96 5.60 -5.27
CA GLY A 492 36.87 6.71 -5.11
C GLY A 492 36.95 7.28 -3.69
N ARG A 493 37.49 8.48 -3.58
CA ARG A 493 37.45 9.29 -2.37
C ARG A 493 36.04 9.89 -2.21
N ILE A 494 35.47 9.75 -1.03
CA ILE A 494 34.28 10.50 -0.67
C ILE A 494 34.65 12.00 -0.75
N SER A 495 33.89 12.73 -1.57
CA SER A 495 34.09 14.17 -1.74
C SER A 495 33.54 14.92 -0.53
N ASN A 496 34.26 15.96 -0.09
CA ASN A 496 33.72 16.86 0.93
C ASN A 496 32.39 17.52 0.46
N LYS A 497 32.19 17.62 -0.86
CA LYS A 497 30.95 18.13 -1.44
C LYS A 497 29.78 17.16 -1.18
N ASP A 498 29.99 15.87 -1.39
CA ASP A 498 28.95 14.84 -1.17
C ASP A 498 28.54 14.78 0.31
N VAL A 499 29.53 14.88 1.20
CA VAL A 499 29.27 14.94 2.65
C VAL A 499 28.48 16.20 3.02
N LEU A 500 28.86 17.35 2.48
CA LEU A 500 28.16 18.60 2.73
C LEU A 500 26.72 18.56 2.20
N GLU A 501 26.48 17.92 1.07
CA GLU A 501 25.14 17.72 0.52
C GLU A 501 24.25 16.85 1.44
N VAL A 502 24.80 15.77 2.00
CA VAL A 502 24.11 14.95 2.99
C VAL A 502 23.73 15.77 4.23
N TYR A 503 24.67 16.54 4.79
CA TYR A 503 24.39 17.39 5.96
C TYR A 503 23.38 18.50 5.67
N LYS A 504 23.43 19.11 4.49
CA LYS A 504 22.43 20.11 4.08
C LYS A 504 21.05 19.49 3.98
N GLU A 505 20.94 18.31 3.41
CA GLU A 505 19.66 17.59 3.30
C GLU A 505 19.12 17.24 4.69
N PHE A 506 20.00 16.71 5.57
CA PHE A 506 19.64 16.44 6.95
C PHE A 506 19.13 17.68 7.67
N GLY A 507 19.83 18.81 7.56
CA GLY A 507 19.39 20.07 8.19
C GLY A 507 18.05 20.59 7.69
N LYS A 508 17.70 20.36 6.40
CA LYS A 508 16.39 20.72 5.85
C LYS A 508 15.26 19.88 6.41
N THR A 509 15.52 18.60 6.71
CA THR A 509 14.50 17.59 7.03
C THR A 509 14.43 17.26 8.52
N ALA A 510 15.43 17.66 9.32
CA ALA A 510 15.51 17.34 10.75
C ALA A 510 14.27 17.75 11.55
N ARG A 511 13.62 18.84 11.16
CA ARG A 511 12.40 19.35 11.81
C ARG A 511 11.24 18.37 11.77
N PHE A 512 11.11 17.54 10.71
CA PHE A 512 10.06 16.51 10.67
C PHE A 512 10.31 15.35 11.63
N TRP A 513 11.52 15.23 12.20
CA TRP A 513 11.92 14.07 12.98
C TRP A 513 11.65 14.25 14.46
N GLU A 514 11.27 15.47 14.85
CA GLU A 514 10.99 15.79 16.24
C GLU A 514 9.49 15.62 16.55
N ILE A 515 9.18 14.89 17.62
CA ILE A 515 7.80 14.69 18.07
C ILE A 515 7.14 16.04 18.45
N HIS A 516 7.94 17.02 18.83
CA HIS A 516 7.47 18.37 19.16
C HIS A 516 6.92 19.14 17.94
N THR A 517 7.06 18.60 16.71
CA THR A 517 6.35 19.12 15.55
C THR A 517 4.84 19.17 15.77
N TYR A 518 4.30 18.28 16.60
CA TYR A 518 2.89 18.26 17.00
C TYR A 518 2.69 19.08 18.28
N ARG A 519 1.82 20.09 18.22
CA ARG A 519 1.60 21.01 19.34
C ARG A 519 0.87 20.39 20.53
N TYR A 520 -0.06 19.47 20.27
CA TYR A 520 -0.89 18.86 21.30
C TYR A 520 -0.38 17.47 21.73
N ALA A 521 -0.39 17.21 23.02
CA ALA A 521 0.10 15.96 23.58
C ALA A 521 -0.65 14.72 23.05
N GLY A 522 -1.97 14.82 22.81
CA GLY A 522 -2.74 13.74 22.20
C GLY A 522 -2.23 13.39 20.80
N ALA A 523 -2.05 14.39 19.94
CA ALA A 523 -1.50 14.21 18.59
C ALA A 523 -0.05 13.69 18.63
N GLN A 524 0.76 14.10 19.61
CA GLN A 524 2.13 13.58 19.79
C GLN A 524 2.12 12.08 20.08
N LEU A 525 1.29 11.61 21.00
CA LEU A 525 1.18 10.19 21.35
C LEU A 525 0.71 9.34 20.16
N GLU A 526 -0.32 9.80 19.46
CA GLU A 526 -0.83 9.09 18.27
C GLU A 526 0.19 9.09 17.15
N ALA A 527 0.93 10.18 16.95
CA ALA A 527 2.01 10.26 15.98
C ALA A 527 3.16 9.30 16.30
N GLU A 528 3.52 9.11 17.58
CA GLU A 528 4.54 8.12 17.99
C GLU A 528 4.17 6.70 17.55
N TYR A 529 2.90 6.30 17.75
CA TYR A 529 2.42 5.00 17.30
C TYR A 529 2.45 4.86 15.78
N ILE A 530 2.00 5.89 15.05
CA ILE A 530 1.97 5.88 13.57
C ILE A 530 3.40 5.88 13.01
N ILE A 531 4.31 6.68 13.55
CA ILE A 531 5.73 6.73 13.18
C ILE A 531 6.37 5.34 13.34
N LYS A 532 6.10 4.68 14.46
CA LYS A 532 6.59 3.33 14.73
C LYS A 532 5.97 2.31 13.77
N ALA A 533 4.64 2.31 13.61
CA ALA A 533 3.95 1.38 12.72
C ALA A 533 4.41 1.51 11.26
N PHE A 534 4.68 2.73 10.80
CA PHE A 534 5.17 2.99 9.44
C PHE A 534 6.66 2.67 9.24
N GLY A 535 7.37 2.24 10.29
CA GLY A 535 8.77 1.84 10.23
C GLY A 535 9.75 3.02 10.17
N ASN A 536 9.31 4.24 10.50
CA ASN A 536 10.18 5.41 10.43
C ASN A 536 11.22 5.42 11.55
N ALA A 537 10.93 4.82 12.70
CA ALA A 537 11.86 4.72 13.81
C ALA A 537 13.07 3.86 13.44
N GLU A 538 12.84 2.73 12.77
CA GLU A 538 13.88 1.84 12.26
C GLU A 538 14.71 2.52 11.17
N LEU A 539 14.05 3.19 10.21
CA LEU A 539 14.73 3.96 9.16
C LEU A 539 15.61 5.07 9.73
N MET A 540 15.17 5.76 10.79
CA MET A 540 15.93 6.79 11.46
C MET A 540 17.17 6.21 12.17
N MET A 541 17.04 5.04 12.79
CA MET A 541 18.14 4.34 13.43
C MET A 541 19.18 3.92 12.39
N GLU A 542 18.73 3.38 11.26
CA GLU A 542 19.59 3.05 10.12
C GLU A 542 20.32 4.30 9.59
N CYS A 543 19.61 5.40 9.42
CA CYS A 543 20.17 6.67 8.98
C CYS A 543 21.31 7.14 9.92
N LYS A 544 21.11 7.11 11.23
CA LYS A 544 22.13 7.47 12.22
C LYS A 544 23.35 6.55 12.12
N GLN A 545 23.16 5.25 12.00
CA GLN A 545 24.26 4.30 11.84
C GLN A 545 25.06 4.55 10.55
N GLN A 546 24.39 4.80 9.44
CA GLN A 546 25.02 5.13 8.17
C GLN A 546 25.78 6.47 8.24
N GLN A 547 25.23 7.47 8.92
CA GLN A 547 25.88 8.75 9.17
C GLN A 547 27.17 8.58 9.98
N GLU A 548 27.11 7.85 11.10
CA GLU A 548 28.30 7.55 11.91
C GLU A 548 29.39 6.83 11.10
N PHE A 549 28.97 5.89 10.23
CA PHE A 549 29.90 5.19 9.36
C PHE A 549 30.54 6.13 8.32
N LEU A 550 29.75 7.02 7.71
CA LEU A 550 30.24 8.07 6.81
C LEU A 550 31.27 8.97 7.51
N GLU A 551 30.99 9.44 8.73
CA GLU A 551 31.89 10.27 9.53
C GLU A 551 33.21 9.57 9.84
N LYS A 552 33.15 8.29 10.20
CA LYS A 552 34.35 7.48 10.41
C LYS A 552 35.23 7.38 9.16
N ILE A 553 34.60 7.15 7.99
CA ILE A 553 35.36 7.09 6.71
C ILE A 553 35.98 8.44 6.38
N VAL A 554 35.24 9.53 6.52
CA VAL A 554 35.74 10.90 6.27
C VAL A 554 36.90 11.24 7.20
N SER A 555 36.80 10.92 8.49
CA SER A 555 37.86 11.13 9.47
C SER A 555 39.14 10.35 9.13
N LEU A 556 39.01 9.11 8.69
CA LEU A 556 40.13 8.28 8.23
C LEU A 556 40.80 8.85 6.96
N GLN A 557 40.00 9.34 6.00
CA GLN A 557 40.52 9.96 4.79
C GLN A 557 41.25 11.27 5.10
N THR A 558 40.68 12.09 5.98
CA THR A 558 41.26 13.35 6.44
C THR A 558 42.58 13.08 7.20
N SER A 559 42.59 12.10 8.10
CA SER A 559 43.82 11.69 8.81
C SER A 559 44.92 11.21 7.86
N LYS A 560 44.54 10.47 6.79
CA LYS A 560 45.52 10.07 5.75
C LYS A 560 46.02 11.27 4.96
N SER A 561 45.17 12.25 4.67
CA SER A 561 45.57 13.48 3.98
C SER A 561 46.49 14.33 4.83
N ILE A 562 46.18 14.51 6.11
CA ILE A 562 47.02 15.21 7.09
C ILE A 562 48.37 14.53 7.20
N LYS A 563 48.44 13.21 7.33
CA LYS A 563 49.67 12.46 7.36
C LYS A 563 50.51 12.67 6.09
N ARG A 564 49.90 12.71 4.91
CA ARG A 564 50.58 13.01 3.65
C ARG A 564 51.08 14.45 3.58
N SER A 565 50.27 15.41 4.01
CA SER A 565 50.64 16.83 4.07
C SER A 565 51.73 17.08 5.07
N SER A 566 51.66 16.50 6.28
CA SER A 566 52.72 16.55 7.29
C SER A 566 54.03 15.94 6.80
N PHE A 567 53.91 14.81 6.07
CA PHE A 567 55.10 14.22 5.45
C PHE A 567 55.76 15.16 4.43
N PHE A 568 54.92 15.81 3.57
CA PHE A 568 55.41 16.76 2.59
C PHE A 568 56.05 18.01 3.25
N LEU A 569 55.41 18.52 4.31
CA LEU A 569 55.97 19.63 5.09
C LEU A 569 57.28 19.25 5.79
N ASN A 570 57.35 18.06 6.39
CA ASN A 570 58.59 17.57 6.98
C ASN A 570 59.69 17.37 5.94
N PHE A 571 59.32 16.88 4.74
CA PHE A 571 60.27 16.75 3.63
C PHE A 571 60.80 18.10 3.15
N MET A 572 59.92 19.12 3.03
CA MET A 572 60.35 20.50 2.69
C MET A 572 61.21 21.10 3.78
N ALA A 573 60.89 20.85 5.05
CA ALA A 573 61.71 21.31 6.17
C ALA A 573 63.12 20.70 6.13
N VAL A 574 63.25 19.40 5.78
CA VAL A 574 64.57 18.73 5.59
C VAL A 574 65.31 19.38 4.42
N ILE A 575 64.64 19.67 3.28
CA ILE A 575 65.30 20.36 2.15
C ILE A 575 65.86 21.72 2.57
N ILE A 576 65.02 22.51 3.29
CA ILE A 576 65.44 23.83 3.78
C ILE A 576 66.64 23.71 4.76
N ALA A 577 66.54 22.78 5.70
CA ALA A 577 67.63 22.53 6.66
C ALA A 577 68.95 22.13 5.94
N VAL A 578 68.82 21.27 4.93
CA VAL A 578 70.03 20.87 4.12
C VAL A 578 70.59 22.07 3.37
N GLN A 579 69.78 22.97 2.83
CA GLN A 579 70.24 24.20 2.20
C GLN A 579 70.95 25.15 3.19
N GLN A 580 70.43 25.31 4.40
CA GLN A 580 71.00 26.12 5.44
C GLN A 580 72.32 25.58 5.96
N LEU A 581 72.50 24.25 5.95
CA LEU A 581 73.73 23.57 6.35
C LEU A 581 74.80 23.51 5.23
N LYS A 582 74.52 24.03 4.04
CA LYS A 582 75.42 23.97 2.89
C LYS A 582 76.80 24.57 3.21
N GLU A 583 76.84 25.81 3.68
CA GLU A 583 78.09 26.49 3.98
C GLU A 583 78.91 25.78 5.07
N PRO A 584 78.36 25.39 6.22
CA PRO A 584 79.12 24.62 7.23
C PRO A 584 79.62 23.31 6.68
N ILE A 585 78.86 22.54 5.91
CA ILE A 585 79.29 21.25 5.39
C ILE A 585 80.35 21.41 4.30
N VAL A 586 80.24 22.39 3.40
CA VAL A 586 81.22 22.71 2.38
C VAL A 586 82.53 23.10 3.05
N ASN A 587 82.52 23.88 4.13
CA ASN A 587 83.67 24.27 4.91
C ASN A 587 84.35 23.04 5.58
N ILE A 588 83.56 22.13 6.15
CA ILE A 588 84.08 20.89 6.71
C ILE A 588 84.78 20.03 5.65
N ILE A 589 84.09 19.85 4.49
CA ILE A 589 84.61 19.10 3.35
C ILE A 589 85.91 19.78 2.84
N GLY A 590 85.95 21.10 2.73
CA GLY A 590 87.09 21.87 2.33
C GLY A 590 88.29 21.70 3.30
N ASN A 591 88.01 21.80 4.59
CA ASN A 591 89.07 21.58 5.65
C ASN A 591 89.58 20.13 5.65
N PHE A 592 88.66 19.15 5.38
CA PHE A 592 89.06 17.73 5.27
C PHE A 592 89.98 17.48 4.05
N TYR A 593 89.63 18.11 2.90
CA TYR A 593 90.46 18.04 1.72
C TYR A 593 91.85 18.74 1.95
N HIS A 594 91.84 19.88 2.64
CA HIS A 594 93.08 20.58 3.00
C HIS A 594 93.95 19.71 3.89
N TRP A 595 93.37 19.08 4.93
CA TRP A 595 94.11 18.19 5.85
C TRP A 595 94.64 16.95 5.10
N ILE A 596 93.90 16.28 4.20
CA ILE A 596 94.38 15.15 3.40
C ILE A 596 95.52 15.55 2.50
N ASN A 597 95.47 16.73 1.87
CA ASN A 597 96.48 17.18 0.95
C ASN A 597 97.78 17.64 1.64
N GLU A 598 97.64 18.27 2.79
CA GLU A 598 98.87 18.80 3.51
C GLU A 598 99.49 17.75 4.39
N GLU A 599 98.73 16.96 5.12
CA GLU A 599 99.33 16.01 6.08
C GLU A 599 99.64 14.63 5.50
N ARG A 600 98.87 14.20 4.42
CA ARG A 600 99.05 12.86 3.86
C ARG A 600 99.61 12.80 2.44
N GLY A 601 99.90 13.91 1.79
CA GLY A 601 100.67 14.00 0.57
C GLY A 601 100.00 13.40 -0.68
N PHE A 602 98.68 13.41 -0.78
CA PHE A 602 97.93 12.94 -1.96
C PHE A 602 97.64 14.09 -2.93
N PRO A 603 98.48 14.45 -3.90
CA PRO A 603 98.36 15.65 -4.75
C PRO A 603 97.17 15.55 -5.79
N GLU A 604 96.71 14.36 -6.08
CA GLU A 604 95.66 14.16 -7.08
C GLU A 604 94.26 14.63 -6.64
N LEU A 605 94.03 14.84 -5.34
CA LEU A 605 92.75 15.33 -4.80
C LEU A 605 92.62 16.86 -4.82
N LYS A 606 93.65 17.59 -5.29
CA LYS A 606 93.66 19.08 -5.36
C LYS A 606 92.62 19.71 -6.27
N GLN A 607 91.94 18.95 -7.14
CA GLN A 607 90.98 19.50 -8.10
C GLN A 607 89.50 19.25 -7.75
N THR A 608 89.16 18.59 -6.63
CA THR A 608 87.81 18.32 -6.26
C THR A 608 87.12 19.56 -5.65
N ASN A 609 86.16 20.14 -6.38
CA ASN A 609 85.43 21.30 -5.89
C ASN A 609 84.50 20.84 -4.71
N PRO A 610 84.64 21.44 -3.49
CA PRO A 610 83.84 21.07 -2.32
C PRO A 610 82.34 21.18 -2.55
N ASP A 611 81.91 22.11 -3.39
CA ASP A 611 80.51 22.23 -3.76
C ASP A 611 79.97 21.02 -4.55
N LYS A 612 80.82 20.45 -5.46
CA LYS A 612 80.40 19.23 -6.19
C LYS A 612 80.31 18.01 -5.25
N ALA A 613 81.19 17.89 -4.29
CA ALA A 613 81.16 16.83 -3.30
C ALA A 613 79.93 16.95 -2.39
N TYR A 614 79.60 18.16 -1.98
CA TYR A 614 78.35 18.42 -1.26
C TYR A 614 77.12 17.97 -2.04
N HIS A 615 77.00 18.36 -3.30
CA HIS A 615 75.85 17.97 -4.14
C HIS A 615 75.77 16.45 -4.34
N LEU A 616 76.92 15.75 -4.50
CA LEU A 616 76.94 14.28 -4.59
C LEU A 616 76.50 13.59 -3.30
N ILE A 617 76.87 14.09 -2.14
CA ILE A 617 76.48 13.56 -0.84
C ILE A 617 75.02 13.75 -0.63
N ILE A 618 74.47 14.90 -1.01
CA ILE A 618 73.03 15.18 -0.90
C ILE A 618 72.19 14.30 -1.85
N ILE A 619 72.59 14.22 -3.12
CA ILE A 619 71.95 13.37 -4.09
C ILE A 619 71.97 11.90 -3.62
N GLY A 620 73.11 11.43 -3.16
CA GLY A 620 73.24 10.08 -2.60
C GLY A 620 72.40 9.84 -1.37
N GLY A 621 72.30 10.82 -0.48
CA GLY A 621 71.41 10.77 0.69
C GLY A 621 69.90 10.70 0.30
N PHE A 622 69.50 11.49 -0.67
CA PHE A 622 68.14 11.43 -1.19
C PHE A 622 67.83 10.08 -1.87
N VAL A 623 68.74 9.58 -2.70
CA VAL A 623 68.55 8.26 -3.36
C VAL A 623 68.43 7.15 -2.31
N LEU A 624 69.31 7.16 -1.31
CA LEU A 624 69.24 6.19 -0.21
C LEU A 624 67.98 6.28 0.59
N PHE A 625 67.54 7.50 0.88
CA PHE A 625 66.23 7.72 1.58
C PHE A 625 65.03 7.16 0.76
N PHE A 626 65.01 7.42 -0.55
CA PHE A 626 63.97 6.87 -1.42
C PHE A 626 64.02 5.34 -1.50
N LEU A 627 65.19 4.75 -1.60
CA LEU A 627 65.37 3.30 -1.60
C LEU A 627 64.91 2.65 -0.29
N ILE A 628 65.30 3.22 0.85
CA ILE A 628 64.78 2.75 2.16
C ILE A 628 63.26 2.83 2.22
N ARG A 629 62.69 3.91 1.72
CA ARG A 629 61.24 4.09 1.71
C ARG A 629 60.52 3.06 0.82
N VAL A 630 61.04 2.76 -0.36
CA VAL A 630 60.48 1.74 -1.27
C VAL A 630 60.53 0.36 -0.61
N ILE A 631 61.65 0.02 0.03
CA ILE A 631 61.84 -1.25 0.75
C ILE A 631 60.85 -1.37 1.92
N LEU A 632 60.70 -0.32 2.71
CA LEU A 632 59.75 -0.30 3.84
C LEU A 632 58.29 -0.41 3.37
N ARG A 633 57.96 0.26 2.26
CA ARG A 633 56.62 0.16 1.66
C ARG A 633 56.35 -1.24 1.13
N ASP A 634 57.31 -1.89 0.49
CA ASP A 634 57.13 -3.25 -0.03
C ASP A 634 57.00 -4.27 1.12
N LYS A 635 57.78 -4.10 2.19
CA LYS A 635 57.65 -4.90 3.41
C LYS A 635 56.28 -4.72 4.08
N HIS A 636 55.77 -3.50 4.14
CA HIS A 636 54.42 -3.20 4.67
C HIS A 636 53.32 -3.82 3.82
N ASN A 637 53.41 -3.76 2.50
CA ASN A 637 52.45 -4.36 1.57
C ASN A 637 52.47 -5.90 1.64
N ARG A 638 53.64 -6.51 1.84
CA ARG A 638 53.75 -7.97 2.04
C ARG A 638 53.17 -8.43 3.37
N ILE A 639 53.29 -7.64 4.42
CA ILE A 639 52.64 -7.91 5.72
C ILE A 639 51.13 -7.78 5.59
N LYS A 640 50.66 -6.76 4.89
CA LYS A 640 49.20 -6.55 4.64
C LYS A 640 48.59 -7.68 3.83
N LYS A 641 49.28 -8.19 2.79
CA LYS A 641 48.83 -9.36 2.03
C LYS A 641 48.79 -10.63 2.87
N LYS A 642 49.77 -10.85 3.78
CA LYS A 642 49.74 -11.99 4.69
C LYS A 642 48.59 -11.94 5.70
N ILE A 643 48.19 -10.76 6.18
CA ILE A 643 47.08 -10.59 7.11
C ILE A 643 45.74 -10.81 6.39
N LEU A 644 45.62 -10.44 5.11
CA LEU A 644 44.39 -10.66 4.29
C LEU A 644 44.20 -12.13 3.88
N HIS A 645 45.25 -12.96 3.90
CA HIS A 645 45.15 -14.40 3.63
C HIS A 645 44.91 -15.24 4.89
N ILE A 646 44.83 -14.63 6.07
CA ILE A 646 44.55 -15.29 7.36
C ILE A 646 43.08 -15.02 7.82
N LYS A 647 42.34 -14.19 7.12
CA LYS A 647 40.89 -14.03 7.24
C LYS A 647 40.20 -14.66 6.04
#